data_5d18a082b6e96270969edd0246f72cf7
#
_entry.id   5d18a082b6e96270969edd0246f72cf7
#
_cell.length_a   1.000
_cell.length_b   1.000
_cell.length_c   1.000
_cell.angle_alpha   90.00
_cell.angle_beta   90.00
_cell.angle_gamma   90.00
#
_symmetry.space_group_name_H-M   'P 1'
#
loop_
_entity.id
_entity.type
_entity.pdbx_description
1 polymer ?
#
loop_
_entity_poly.entity_id
_entity_poly.type
_entity_poly.pdbx_seq_one_letter_code
_entity_poly.pdbx_strand_id
1 'polypeptide(L)'
;MRLYFFNSKRKNKQNFHFEKFLFLTFILGTVFFIGTLKASPVTDTSTSFECKVQPYYKYRQDGKPGRAITLIFKNSKLQGQATITIDCNSVTEKTVVENLEDSSKVEVLLPFNAGVTKECQARISVRTSMNELYRSIMVPVQRQWTVYIYPHSHVDIGYTNTQEFVKKLHMKNIDVAIDIARKTQNYPEGSRFVWNPEASWVTENYLKEASPEKKKVFINAVRKGWICLDGNYFNTNTSACSDEELLRLFHTSNELQKVTGVPINTMVQFDVAGASWGITPAAFQMGIKAFFYYPNLGNIRQPWENRPFYWISPDGKSKILFYQAFPYGFGYTIKGSKIGLYKIQGNDSMLDRIITKDPSADFLDPLIFNETAKLEAANSLYDIFVMPWSLADNSLIDADLPDAVRLWNEKYAFPKLIIAGSQRILNDFESRYQSIIPEVKGDYTEYWTEGLGSDARSVGRVRHATENLVQMETAWCMLNEDKPSPRSLIDSSWKYCLLGVEHTWGYQNPKAPLAKKIEQTKASYFENSLKTSKELLSETFKAVASAGSNKFAVFNTLSWDRGGLITLTKDESKVGDRVLDENGKAVISQRLSTGELVFWAEKIPALGSKVFTIARGKAKKVKGCFIKGNTISNNFFSVTIDPQTGNISSLISLKNGHEYVDKKSAFALNSYLYVLGKDSTEKISEPSDVVLKVKENGPLVASMVAQSKAPGCNWLKREVRVVYNQSWIDLTNSLDKISTRVKEGIHFGFAFNVANGTTRIDIPWGVMIPNYDQLPAANRNWLTFQHWVDISNSKVGVTWTAIESPLLEYGRLSPNLRGWAFRQKYWYKKFEKCQTIFSWALNNYWSTNFPLEQGGIIDLHYAILPHGSYDPVTANRFGMDENRPLIAVPVQKKPLTKSWVRIGNPKVFISILKQSDDGKGMILRLRSVSDRPERVQLTWTNETPRKLYSCLANEKRQNEIKSDRTILPYGTISYYFEM
;
A
#
# COMPACT_ATOMS: atom_id res chain seq x y z
N MET A 1 33.54 3.91 36.11
CA MET A 1 34.77 3.36 36.67
C MET A 1 35.39 2.41 35.64
N ARG A 2 36.47 2.81 35.03
CA ARG A 2 37.63 2.13 34.38
C ARG A 2 37.33 0.91 33.52
N LEU A 3 37.54 0.97 32.20
CA LEU A 3 38.78 0.89 31.40
C LEU A 3 39.53 -0.46 31.54
N TYR A 4 39.67 -1.15 30.42
CA TYR A 4 41.03 -1.52 29.93
C TYR A 4 40.99 -1.88 28.43
N PHE A 5 41.87 -1.23 27.71
CA PHE A 5 42.37 -1.52 26.37
C PHE A 5 43.19 -2.80 26.33
N PHE A 6 43.26 -3.51 25.22
CA PHE A 6 44.55 -3.85 24.62
C PHE A 6 44.46 -4.15 23.12
N ASN A 7 45.40 -3.58 22.42
CA ASN A 7 45.74 -3.64 21.00
C ASN A 7 46.52 -4.91 20.66
N SER A 8 46.41 -5.53 19.49
CA SER A 8 47.47 -5.58 18.51
C SER A 8 47.27 -6.58 17.35
N LYS A 9 47.42 -6.03 16.17
CA LYS A 9 48.13 -6.48 14.96
C LYS A 9 47.79 -7.79 14.22
N ARG A 10 47.26 -7.56 12.98
CA ARG A 10 47.66 -8.12 11.68
C ARG A 10 47.56 -9.63 11.41
N LYS A 11 46.72 -10.03 10.49
CA LYS A 11 47.00 -10.29 9.06
C LYS A 11 45.80 -10.84 8.30
N ASN A 12 45.66 -10.40 7.06
CA ASN A 12 44.77 -10.80 6.02
C ASN A 12 44.30 -12.25 6.03
N LYS A 13 43.00 -12.44 5.95
CA LYS A 13 42.32 -13.31 4.95
C LYS A 13 40.88 -12.88 4.81
N GLN A 14 40.56 -12.31 3.67
CA GLN A 14 39.18 -12.20 3.16
C GLN A 14 38.71 -13.64 2.97
N ASN A 15 37.57 -13.96 3.56
CA ASN A 15 36.50 -14.71 2.93
C ASN A 15 35.37 -14.96 3.93
N PHE A 16 34.15 -14.58 3.53
CA PHE A 16 32.85 -15.17 3.87
C PHE A 16 32.55 -15.54 5.32
N HIS A 17 31.99 -14.61 6.08
CA HIS A 17 31.14 -14.94 7.22
C HIS A 17 29.92 -14.03 7.29
N PHE A 18 28.98 -14.17 6.34
CA PHE A 18 27.66 -13.55 6.44
C PHE A 18 26.56 -14.59 6.74
N GLU A 19 26.85 -15.87 6.58
CA GLU A 19 25.84 -16.93 6.75
C GLU A 19 25.65 -17.42 8.19
N LYS A 20 26.55 -17.11 9.12
CA LYS A 20 26.46 -17.62 10.51
C LYS A 20 25.73 -16.72 11.50
N PHE A 21 25.42 -15.49 11.15
CA PHE A 21 24.76 -14.56 12.08
C PHE A 21 23.22 -14.65 12.09
N LEU A 22 22.60 -15.23 11.05
CA LEU A 22 21.16 -15.46 11.03
C LEU A 22 20.72 -16.73 11.79
N PHE A 23 21.60 -17.63 12.08
CA PHE A 23 21.27 -18.92 12.69
C PHE A 23 21.28 -18.94 14.23
N LEU A 24 21.95 -17.99 14.89
CA LEU A 24 22.06 -18.02 16.36
C LEU A 24 20.93 -17.29 17.10
N THR A 25 20.15 -16.45 16.44
CA THR A 25 19.03 -15.74 17.08
C THR A 25 17.72 -16.52 17.04
N PHE A 26 17.65 -17.61 16.28
CA PHE A 26 16.43 -18.44 16.16
C PHE A 26 16.37 -19.61 17.16
N ILE A 27 17.48 -19.93 17.85
CA ILE A 27 17.55 -21.09 18.77
C ILE A 27 17.33 -20.70 20.24
N LEU A 28 17.37 -19.44 20.61
CA LEU A 28 17.24 -18.99 22.02
C LEU A 28 15.88 -18.36 22.35
N GLY A 29 14.85 -18.53 21.53
CA GLY A 29 13.47 -18.06 21.77
C GLY A 29 12.42 -19.14 21.96
N THR A 30 12.74 -20.42 21.80
CA THR A 30 11.85 -21.53 22.05
C THR A 30 12.19 -22.22 23.36
N VAL A 31 11.96 -21.55 24.46
CA VAL A 31 11.77 -22.25 25.74
C VAL A 31 10.43 -22.98 25.63
N PHE A 32 10.53 -24.28 25.53
CA PHE A 32 9.45 -25.23 25.68
C PHE A 32 8.59 -24.90 26.94
N PHE A 33 7.41 -24.36 26.76
CA PHE A 33 6.31 -24.61 27.69
C PHE A 33 5.58 -25.86 27.21
N ILE A 34 6.20 -27.01 27.42
CA ILE A 34 5.43 -28.22 27.60
C ILE A 34 4.80 -28.05 28.98
N GLY A 35 3.54 -27.62 28.98
CA GLY A 35 2.72 -27.75 30.16
C GLY A 35 2.65 -29.22 30.53
N THR A 36 3.53 -29.63 31.41
CA THR A 36 3.36 -30.87 32.15
C THR A 36 2.16 -30.68 33.04
N LEU A 37 0.99 -31.10 32.58
CA LEU A 37 -0.10 -31.41 33.47
C LEU A 37 0.43 -32.41 34.49
N LYS A 38 0.67 -31.94 35.72
CA LYS A 38 0.92 -32.78 36.87
C LYS A 38 -0.29 -33.67 37.07
N ALA A 39 -0.23 -34.87 36.56
CA ALA A 39 -1.04 -35.95 37.09
C ALA A 39 -0.44 -36.28 38.46
N SER A 40 -1.26 -36.25 39.48
CA SER A 40 -0.90 -36.72 40.85
C SER A 40 -0.30 -38.12 40.74
N PRO A 41 0.83 -38.38 41.41
CA PRO A 41 1.43 -39.71 41.35
C PRO A 41 0.59 -40.69 42.20
N VAL A 42 -0.11 -41.54 41.50
CA VAL A 42 -0.45 -42.86 42.11
C VAL A 42 0.75 -43.75 41.83
N THR A 43 1.56 -43.98 42.79
CA THR A 43 2.65 -44.96 42.74
C THR A 43 2.04 -46.35 42.74
N ASP A 44 1.83 -46.92 41.56
CA ASP A 44 1.68 -48.35 41.37
C ASP A 44 2.82 -48.85 40.46
N THR A 45 3.67 -49.68 41.00
CA THR A 45 4.88 -50.26 40.36
C THR A 45 4.55 -51.46 39.43
N SER A 46 3.32 -51.61 39.02
CA SER A 46 2.94 -52.71 38.11
C SER A 46 2.67 -52.19 36.69
N THR A 47 3.37 -52.71 35.77
CA THR A 47 3.15 -52.69 34.29
C THR A 47 2.29 -51.54 33.77
N SER A 48 2.93 -50.54 33.16
CA SER A 48 2.24 -49.36 32.65
C SER A 48 2.55 -49.07 31.19
N PHE A 49 1.64 -48.48 30.50
CA PHE A 49 1.86 -47.86 29.19
C PHE A 49 1.56 -46.35 29.27
N GLU A 50 2.30 -45.56 28.50
CA GLU A 50 2.05 -44.13 28.30
C GLU A 50 1.18 -43.90 27.08
N CYS A 51 0.30 -42.92 27.13
CA CYS A 51 -0.56 -42.50 26.02
C CYS A 51 -0.13 -41.12 25.56
N LYS A 52 0.20 -40.99 24.29
CA LYS A 52 0.48 -39.67 23.65
C LYS A 52 -0.61 -39.43 22.62
N VAL A 53 -1.52 -38.49 22.89
CA VAL A 53 -2.50 -38.05 21.91
C VAL A 53 -1.78 -37.28 20.81
N GLN A 54 -2.00 -37.67 19.56
CA GLN A 54 -1.33 -37.06 18.41
C GLN A 54 -2.14 -35.85 17.88
N PRO A 55 -1.49 -34.89 17.20
CA PRO A 55 -2.17 -33.75 16.61
C PRO A 55 -2.76 -34.03 15.21
N TYR A 56 -2.96 -35.27 14.87
CA TYR A 56 -3.45 -35.68 13.55
C TYR A 56 -4.50 -36.80 13.62
N TYR A 57 -5.21 -36.94 12.48
CA TYR A 57 -6.19 -38.01 12.25
C TYR A 57 -5.71 -38.91 11.11
N LYS A 58 -6.03 -40.19 11.20
CA LYS A 58 -5.88 -41.15 10.11
C LYS A 58 -7.22 -41.80 9.75
N TYR A 59 -7.31 -42.43 8.58
CA TYR A 59 -8.49 -43.15 8.18
C TYR A 59 -8.60 -44.45 8.97
N ARG A 60 -9.74 -44.73 9.52
CA ARG A 60 -10.13 -45.95 10.18
C ARG A 60 -10.53 -46.98 9.12
N GLN A 61 -10.78 -48.21 9.52
CA GLN A 61 -11.24 -49.26 8.64
C GLN A 61 -12.59 -48.96 7.96
N ASP A 62 -13.45 -48.19 8.62
CA ASP A 62 -14.74 -47.74 8.10
C ASP A 62 -14.62 -46.53 7.14
N GLY A 63 -13.40 -46.09 6.82
CA GLY A 63 -13.11 -44.93 5.97
C GLY A 63 -13.30 -43.57 6.65
N LYS A 64 -13.75 -43.52 7.91
CA LYS A 64 -13.92 -42.26 8.65
C LYS A 64 -12.64 -41.85 9.37
N PRO A 65 -12.39 -40.54 9.60
CA PRO A 65 -11.20 -40.10 10.33
C PRO A 65 -11.30 -40.42 11.82
N GLY A 66 -10.24 -40.98 12.40
CA GLY A 66 -10.06 -41.17 13.83
C GLY A 66 -8.78 -40.49 14.32
N ARG A 67 -8.85 -39.81 15.46
CA ARG A 67 -7.68 -39.17 16.04
C ARG A 67 -6.69 -40.19 16.54
N ALA A 68 -5.41 -40.03 16.25
CA ALA A 68 -4.38 -41.00 16.63
C ALA A 68 -3.92 -40.81 18.08
N ILE A 69 -3.72 -41.92 18.76
CA ILE A 69 -3.05 -42.01 20.07
C ILE A 69 -1.91 -43.03 19.92
N THR A 70 -0.70 -42.64 20.33
CA THR A 70 0.44 -43.54 20.43
C THR A 70 0.50 -44.09 21.86
N LEU A 71 0.40 -45.41 21.98
CA LEU A 71 0.67 -46.13 23.21
C LEU A 71 2.15 -46.53 23.25
N ILE A 72 2.83 -46.25 24.36
CA ILE A 72 4.26 -46.52 24.54
C ILE A 72 4.36 -47.46 25.73
N PHE A 73 4.77 -48.69 25.48
CA PHE A 73 4.88 -49.74 26.50
C PHE A 73 6.27 -49.71 27.11
N LYS A 74 6.35 -49.67 28.44
CA LYS A 74 7.59 -49.71 29.21
C LYS A 74 7.44 -50.64 30.38
N ASN A 75 8.36 -51.59 30.57
CA ASN A 75 8.33 -52.61 31.65
C ASN A 75 6.97 -53.32 31.75
N SER A 76 6.33 -53.58 30.64
CA SER A 76 4.94 -54.00 30.61
C SER A 76 4.76 -55.50 30.83
N LYS A 77 5.82 -56.25 30.66
CA LYS A 77 5.75 -57.77 30.69
C LYS A 77 4.69 -58.35 29.73
N LEU A 78 4.18 -57.55 28.80
CA LEU A 78 3.23 -57.97 27.78
C LEU A 78 4.00 -58.50 26.58
N GLN A 79 3.64 -59.70 26.14
CA GLN A 79 4.19 -60.35 24.94
C GLN A 79 3.09 -61.06 24.15
N GLY A 80 3.27 -61.10 22.85
CA GLY A 80 2.40 -61.83 21.94
C GLY A 80 1.21 -60.98 21.46
N GLN A 81 0.13 -61.67 21.10
CA GLN A 81 -1.08 -61.01 20.61
C GLN A 81 -1.79 -60.21 21.70
N ALA A 82 -2.15 -58.96 21.39
CA ALA A 82 -2.90 -58.10 22.30
C ALA A 82 -4.13 -57.49 21.59
N THR A 83 -5.25 -57.41 22.33
CA THR A 83 -6.41 -56.63 21.90
C THR A 83 -6.41 -55.29 22.67
N ILE A 84 -6.38 -54.21 21.94
CA ILE A 84 -6.48 -52.86 22.47
C ILE A 84 -7.90 -52.35 22.24
N THR A 85 -8.59 -51.98 23.29
CA THR A 85 -9.97 -51.48 23.26
C THR A 85 -9.96 -50.02 23.72
N ILE A 86 -10.63 -49.17 23.00
CA ILE A 86 -10.79 -47.72 23.34
C ILE A 86 -12.29 -47.45 23.48
N ASP A 87 -12.70 -47.00 24.65
CA ASP A 87 -14.05 -46.50 24.89
C ASP A 87 -14.00 -44.96 25.00
N CYS A 88 -14.72 -44.27 24.12
CA CYS A 88 -14.84 -42.81 24.14
C CYS A 88 -16.23 -42.42 23.65
N ASN A 89 -16.92 -41.55 24.40
CA ASN A 89 -18.26 -41.06 24.05
C ASN A 89 -19.27 -42.16 23.75
N SER A 90 -19.27 -43.26 24.57
CA SER A 90 -20.14 -44.44 24.40
C SER A 90 -19.92 -45.24 23.10
N VAL A 91 -18.79 -45.02 22.44
CA VAL A 91 -18.35 -45.78 21.26
C VAL A 91 -17.09 -46.55 21.62
N THR A 92 -17.05 -47.83 21.26
CA THR A 92 -15.91 -48.71 21.51
C THR A 92 -15.22 -49.06 20.22
N GLU A 93 -13.90 -48.90 20.16
CA GLU A 93 -13.04 -49.31 19.07
C GLU A 93 -12.09 -50.41 19.53
N LYS A 94 -11.84 -51.39 18.66
CA LYS A 94 -10.91 -52.48 18.95
C LYS A 94 -9.83 -52.60 17.88
N THR A 95 -8.59 -52.74 18.32
CA THR A 95 -7.41 -52.97 17.45
C THR A 95 -6.67 -54.17 17.97
N VAL A 96 -6.36 -55.14 17.09
CA VAL A 96 -5.57 -56.32 17.41
C VAL A 96 -4.12 -56.06 16.97
N VAL A 97 -3.17 -56.36 17.85
CA VAL A 97 -1.73 -56.25 17.62
C VAL A 97 -1.17 -57.68 17.76
N GLU A 98 -0.56 -58.25 16.72
CA GLU A 98 -0.12 -59.64 16.68
C GLU A 98 1.10 -59.90 17.58
N ASN A 99 2.06 -58.97 17.57
CA ASN A 99 3.27 -59.07 18.35
C ASN A 99 3.49 -57.79 19.20
N LEU A 100 3.12 -57.79 20.43
CA LEU A 100 3.37 -56.76 21.39
C LEU A 100 4.59 -57.16 22.24
N GLU A 101 5.58 -56.23 22.31
CA GLU A 101 6.82 -56.37 23.07
C GLU A 101 7.07 -55.14 23.94
N ASP A 102 7.90 -55.28 24.98
CA ASP A 102 8.38 -54.14 25.74
C ASP A 102 9.05 -53.12 24.82
N SER A 103 8.86 -51.82 25.08
CA SER A 103 9.29 -50.70 24.25
C SER A 103 8.51 -50.55 22.93
N SER A 104 7.51 -51.39 22.64
CA SER A 104 6.65 -51.23 21.48
C SER A 104 5.90 -49.90 21.51
N LYS A 105 5.81 -49.26 20.35
CA LYS A 105 4.93 -48.12 20.11
C LYS A 105 3.81 -48.55 19.20
N VAL A 106 2.61 -48.53 19.72
CA VAL A 106 1.41 -48.89 18.99
C VAL A 106 0.54 -47.66 18.76
N GLU A 107 0.16 -47.40 17.52
CA GLU A 107 -0.79 -46.34 17.20
C GLU A 107 -2.19 -46.92 17.10
N VAL A 108 -3.13 -46.29 17.77
CA VAL A 108 -4.56 -46.65 17.78
C VAL A 108 -5.37 -45.43 17.45
N LEU A 109 -6.56 -45.62 16.89
CA LEU A 109 -7.44 -44.54 16.48
C LEU A 109 -8.65 -44.40 17.38
N LEU A 110 -8.98 -43.18 17.76
CA LEU A 110 -10.20 -42.86 18.49
C LEU A 110 -11.44 -43.01 17.59
N PRO A 111 -12.62 -43.21 18.18
CA PRO A 111 -13.89 -43.14 17.48
C PRO A 111 -14.03 -41.84 16.69
N PHE A 112 -14.82 -41.86 15.60
CA PHE A 112 -15.12 -40.68 14.81
C PHE A 112 -15.66 -39.53 15.67
N ASN A 113 -15.18 -38.31 15.43
CA ASN A 113 -15.51 -37.07 16.15
C ASN A 113 -15.06 -36.98 17.61
N ALA A 114 -14.34 -37.94 18.16
CA ALA A 114 -13.79 -37.84 19.50
C ALA A 114 -12.70 -36.74 19.57
N GLY A 115 -12.85 -35.76 20.50
CA GLY A 115 -11.90 -34.68 20.72
C GLY A 115 -11.79 -33.67 19.55
N VAL A 116 -12.80 -33.53 18.69
CA VAL A 116 -12.77 -32.57 17.57
C VAL A 116 -13.15 -31.17 18.00
N THR A 117 -14.31 -31.00 18.65
CA THR A 117 -14.84 -29.68 19.04
C THR A 117 -14.86 -29.46 20.53
N LYS A 118 -14.77 -30.51 21.31
CA LYS A 118 -14.70 -30.46 22.79
C LYS A 118 -13.86 -31.61 23.30
N GLU A 119 -13.29 -31.45 24.48
CA GLU A 119 -12.54 -32.50 25.15
C GLU A 119 -13.41 -33.72 25.42
N CYS A 120 -12.80 -34.89 25.41
CA CYS A 120 -13.47 -36.13 25.79
C CYS A 120 -12.57 -37.06 26.62
N GLN A 121 -13.17 -37.83 27.50
CA GLN A 121 -12.46 -38.87 28.24
C GLN A 121 -12.42 -40.15 27.41
N ALA A 122 -11.22 -40.69 27.22
CA ALA A 122 -11.01 -41.99 26.60
C ALA A 122 -10.49 -43.01 27.62
N ARG A 123 -11.13 -44.17 27.71
CA ARG A 123 -10.66 -45.32 28.50
C ARG A 123 -10.01 -46.31 27.53
N ILE A 124 -8.78 -46.66 27.79
CA ILE A 124 -7.99 -47.56 26.97
C ILE A 124 -7.68 -48.81 27.79
N SER A 125 -8.05 -50.00 27.26
CA SER A 125 -7.65 -51.29 27.82
C SER A 125 -6.78 -52.04 26.82
N VAL A 126 -5.76 -52.71 27.33
CA VAL A 126 -4.86 -53.59 26.57
C VAL A 126 -4.91 -54.98 27.19
N ARG A 127 -5.48 -55.93 26.45
CA ARG A 127 -5.64 -57.30 26.94
C ARG A 127 -4.78 -58.28 26.11
N THR A 128 -3.98 -59.07 26.79
CA THR A 128 -3.31 -60.25 26.26
C THR A 128 -3.91 -61.50 26.85
N SER A 129 -3.42 -62.67 26.48
CA SER A 129 -3.86 -63.93 27.07
C SER A 129 -3.64 -64.04 28.59
N MET A 130 -2.69 -63.24 29.15
CA MET A 130 -2.30 -63.35 30.54
C MET A 130 -2.58 -62.08 31.37
N ASN A 131 -2.68 -60.93 30.75
CA ASN A 131 -2.76 -59.63 31.49
C ASN A 131 -3.73 -58.67 30.81
N GLU A 132 -4.34 -57.82 31.62
CA GLU A 132 -5.15 -56.69 31.17
C GLU A 132 -4.69 -55.40 31.88
N LEU A 133 -4.42 -54.38 31.10
CA LEU A 133 -4.01 -53.03 31.56
C LEU A 133 -5.05 -52.00 31.17
N TYR A 134 -5.26 -51.01 32.04
CA TYR A 134 -6.23 -49.94 31.83
C TYR A 134 -5.58 -48.57 32.01
N ARG A 135 -6.00 -47.62 31.17
CA ARG A 135 -5.67 -46.23 31.35
C ARG A 135 -6.80 -45.30 30.88
N SER A 136 -7.13 -44.30 31.68
CA SER A 136 -8.02 -43.21 31.30
C SER A 136 -7.22 -41.97 31.00
N ILE A 137 -7.55 -41.28 29.91
CA ILE A 137 -6.91 -40.06 29.51
C ILE A 137 -7.95 -39.00 29.09
N MET A 138 -7.64 -37.74 29.29
CA MET A 138 -8.34 -36.64 28.62
C MET A 138 -7.75 -36.41 27.24
N VAL A 139 -8.60 -36.43 26.23
CA VAL A 139 -8.25 -36.09 24.85
C VAL A 139 -8.56 -34.62 24.62
N PRO A 140 -7.56 -33.78 24.46
CA PRO A 140 -7.78 -32.35 24.21
C PRO A 140 -8.40 -32.10 22.85
N VAL A 141 -9.00 -30.94 22.68
CA VAL A 141 -9.56 -30.52 21.37
C VAL A 141 -8.47 -30.48 20.30
N GLN A 142 -8.81 -30.98 19.12
CA GLN A 142 -8.05 -30.85 17.90
C GLN A 142 -9.01 -30.82 16.72
N ARG A 143 -9.13 -29.68 16.06
CA ARG A 143 -9.99 -29.53 14.90
C ARG A 143 -9.50 -30.37 13.73
N GLN A 144 -10.41 -30.67 12.81
CA GLN A 144 -10.12 -31.30 11.53
C GLN A 144 -9.70 -30.25 10.51
N TRP A 145 -8.46 -29.78 10.65
CA TRP A 145 -7.91 -28.64 9.90
C TRP A 145 -7.88 -28.88 8.39
N THR A 146 -8.33 -27.88 7.64
CA THR A 146 -8.05 -27.74 6.22
C THR A 146 -6.90 -26.76 6.05
N VAL A 147 -5.79 -27.23 5.49
CA VAL A 147 -4.61 -26.41 5.22
C VAL A 147 -4.53 -26.16 3.72
N TYR A 148 -4.81 -24.93 3.33
CA TYR A 148 -4.64 -24.49 1.96
C TYR A 148 -3.19 -24.12 1.70
N ILE A 149 -2.57 -24.73 0.70
CA ILE A 149 -1.26 -24.37 0.20
C ILE A 149 -1.48 -23.50 -1.05
N TYR A 150 -0.96 -22.28 -1.01
CA TYR A 150 -1.02 -21.31 -2.10
C TYR A 150 0.38 -21.24 -2.76
N PRO A 151 0.64 -22.04 -3.83
CA PRO A 151 1.94 -22.01 -4.51
C PRO A 151 2.08 -20.75 -5.32
N HIS A 152 3.17 -20.03 -5.12
CA HIS A 152 3.53 -18.85 -5.84
C HIS A 152 5.05 -18.66 -5.88
N SER A 153 5.51 -17.64 -6.57
CA SER A 153 6.83 -17.06 -6.42
C SER A 153 6.66 -15.58 -6.18
N HIS A 154 7.18 -15.06 -5.06
CA HIS A 154 7.07 -13.64 -4.77
C HIS A 154 7.67 -12.80 -5.89
N VAL A 155 6.93 -11.77 -6.32
CA VAL A 155 7.28 -10.92 -7.46
C VAL A 155 7.86 -9.60 -6.97
N ASP A 156 9.18 -9.46 -7.11
CA ASP A 156 9.92 -8.20 -7.01
C ASP A 156 10.29 -7.73 -8.41
N ILE A 157 9.81 -6.57 -8.84
CA ILE A 157 10.15 -6.06 -10.18
C ILE A 157 11.54 -5.39 -10.15
N GLY A 158 12.59 -6.25 -10.11
CA GLY A 158 13.99 -5.85 -10.06
C GLY A 158 14.79 -6.52 -8.96
N TYR A 159 14.60 -6.22 -7.75
CA TYR A 159 15.32 -6.55 -6.49
C TYR A 159 16.38 -7.67 -6.53
N THR A 160 16.06 -8.85 -7.07
CA THR A 160 16.99 -10.00 -7.15
C THR A 160 17.82 -10.02 -8.43
N ASN A 161 17.33 -9.39 -9.49
CA ASN A 161 17.98 -9.29 -10.79
C ASN A 161 17.37 -8.11 -11.57
N THR A 162 17.75 -7.89 -12.85
CA THR A 162 17.11 -6.86 -13.67
C THR A 162 15.62 -7.14 -13.87
N GLN A 163 14.83 -6.09 -14.08
CA GLN A 163 13.40 -6.17 -14.33
C GLN A 163 13.06 -7.08 -15.51
N GLU A 164 13.89 -7.03 -16.56
CA GLU A 164 13.73 -7.89 -17.73
C GLU A 164 14.01 -9.37 -17.44
N PHE A 165 15.01 -9.66 -16.62
CA PHE A 165 15.29 -11.04 -16.19
C PHE A 165 14.15 -11.58 -15.36
N VAL A 166 13.68 -10.81 -14.38
CA VAL A 166 12.56 -11.19 -13.50
C VAL A 166 11.29 -11.46 -14.33
N LYS A 167 11.00 -10.61 -15.32
CA LYS A 167 9.89 -10.82 -16.25
C LYS A 167 9.98 -12.18 -16.94
N LYS A 168 11.15 -12.51 -17.52
CA LYS A 168 11.37 -13.81 -18.22
C LYS A 168 11.25 -14.99 -17.27
N LEU A 169 11.78 -14.88 -16.04
CA LEU A 169 11.67 -15.90 -15.02
C LEU A 169 10.20 -16.24 -14.71
N HIS A 170 9.40 -15.23 -14.44
CA HIS A 170 7.99 -15.45 -14.10
C HIS A 170 7.15 -15.93 -15.30
N MET A 171 7.48 -15.49 -16.52
CA MET A 171 6.89 -16.05 -17.74
C MET A 171 7.22 -17.54 -17.90
N LYS A 172 8.47 -17.93 -17.64
CA LYS A 172 8.87 -19.35 -17.62
C LYS A 172 8.15 -20.14 -16.54
N ASN A 173 7.94 -19.58 -15.36
CA ASN A 173 7.16 -20.22 -14.30
C ASN A 173 5.73 -20.55 -14.76
N ILE A 174 5.10 -19.71 -15.58
CA ILE A 174 3.78 -20.03 -16.15
C ILE A 174 3.84 -21.30 -17.03
N ASP A 175 4.82 -21.40 -17.91
CA ASP A 175 5.00 -22.59 -18.76
C ASP A 175 5.21 -23.84 -17.92
N VAL A 176 6.11 -23.79 -16.95
CA VAL A 176 6.44 -24.89 -16.03
C VAL A 176 5.21 -25.29 -15.20
N ALA A 177 4.47 -24.31 -14.70
CA ALA A 177 3.26 -24.54 -13.92
C ALA A 177 2.20 -25.31 -14.71
N ILE A 178 1.98 -24.93 -15.97
CA ILE A 178 1.03 -25.61 -16.86
C ILE A 178 1.44 -27.07 -17.08
N ASP A 179 2.74 -27.34 -17.24
CA ASP A 179 3.25 -28.69 -17.42
C ASP A 179 3.09 -29.55 -16.18
N ILE A 180 3.36 -29.01 -14.98
CA ILE A 180 3.13 -29.71 -13.72
C ILE A 180 1.64 -29.98 -13.52
N ALA A 181 0.78 -28.98 -13.74
CA ALA A 181 -0.67 -29.15 -13.62
C ALA A 181 -1.22 -30.22 -14.56
N ARG A 182 -0.71 -30.29 -15.80
CA ARG A 182 -1.06 -31.33 -16.76
C ARG A 182 -0.65 -32.73 -16.27
N LYS A 183 0.56 -32.87 -15.71
CA LYS A 183 1.06 -34.15 -15.18
C LYS A 183 0.27 -34.61 -13.97
N THR A 184 -0.19 -33.70 -13.13
CA THR A 184 -0.87 -34.00 -11.87
C THR A 184 -2.40 -33.94 -11.96
N GLN A 185 -2.98 -33.72 -13.14
CA GLN A 185 -4.44 -33.57 -13.31
C GLN A 185 -5.28 -34.74 -12.80
N ASN A 186 -4.70 -35.94 -12.81
CA ASN A 186 -5.34 -37.17 -12.35
C ASN A 186 -5.01 -37.53 -10.88
N TYR A 187 -4.26 -36.69 -10.17
CA TYR A 187 -4.01 -36.86 -8.75
C TYR A 187 -5.30 -36.70 -7.95
N PRO A 188 -5.39 -37.29 -6.74
CA PRO A 188 -6.51 -37.05 -5.84
C PRO A 188 -6.76 -35.54 -5.62
N GLU A 189 -8.04 -35.22 -5.36
CA GLU A 189 -8.41 -33.84 -5.06
C GLU A 189 -7.58 -33.30 -3.89
N GLY A 190 -7.11 -32.05 -4.01
CA GLY A 190 -6.24 -31.41 -3.04
C GLY A 190 -4.75 -31.51 -3.38
N SER A 191 -4.32 -32.57 -4.10
CA SER A 191 -2.92 -32.73 -4.52
C SER A 191 -2.66 -32.40 -6.00
N ARG A 192 -3.69 -32.00 -6.76
CA ARG A 192 -3.53 -31.47 -8.12
C ARG A 192 -2.85 -30.12 -8.06
N PHE A 193 -1.86 -29.90 -8.93
CA PHE A 193 -1.12 -28.66 -8.92
C PHE A 193 -1.97 -27.49 -9.44
N VAL A 194 -1.93 -26.39 -8.71
CA VAL A 194 -2.50 -25.10 -9.08
C VAL A 194 -1.40 -24.06 -8.89
N TRP A 195 -1.25 -23.13 -9.81
CA TRP A 195 -0.27 -22.05 -9.71
C TRP A 195 -0.93 -20.69 -9.63
N ASN A 196 -0.36 -19.82 -8.81
CA ASN A 196 -0.79 -18.46 -8.60
C ASN A 196 0.34 -17.51 -9.03
N PRO A 197 0.22 -16.80 -10.15
CA PRO A 197 1.25 -15.86 -10.63
C PRO A 197 1.47 -14.65 -9.71
N GLU A 198 0.66 -14.48 -8.66
CA GLU A 198 0.70 -13.40 -7.67
C GLU A 198 0.32 -12.04 -8.25
N ALA A 199 1.01 -11.59 -9.31
CA ALA A 199 0.89 -10.28 -9.93
C ALA A 199 0.32 -10.36 -11.35
N SER A 200 -0.72 -9.60 -11.67
CA SER A 200 -1.25 -9.55 -13.04
C SER A 200 -0.27 -8.93 -14.05
N TRP A 201 0.76 -8.22 -13.57
CA TRP A 201 1.91 -7.80 -14.37
C TRP A 201 2.61 -8.98 -15.09
N VAL A 202 2.77 -10.10 -14.39
CA VAL A 202 3.37 -11.32 -14.97
C VAL A 202 2.51 -11.84 -16.11
N THR A 203 1.21 -11.97 -15.90
CA THR A 203 0.26 -12.51 -16.88
C THR A 203 0.04 -11.58 -18.05
N GLU A 204 0.07 -10.26 -17.84
CA GLU A 204 0.03 -9.28 -18.90
C GLU A 204 1.25 -9.39 -19.82
N ASN A 205 2.45 -9.48 -19.26
CA ASN A 205 3.68 -9.65 -20.05
C ASN A 205 3.67 -10.98 -20.81
N TYR A 206 3.20 -12.06 -20.18
CA TYR A 206 3.04 -13.35 -20.84
C TYR A 206 2.10 -13.27 -22.04
N LEU A 207 0.93 -12.64 -21.90
CA LEU A 207 -0.01 -12.44 -22.99
C LEU A 207 0.50 -11.47 -24.07
N LYS A 208 1.42 -10.56 -23.76
CA LYS A 208 2.06 -9.70 -24.77
C LYS A 208 3.10 -10.45 -25.58
N GLU A 209 3.98 -11.21 -24.96
CA GLU A 209 5.22 -11.72 -25.55
C GLU A 209 5.17 -13.20 -25.96
N ALA A 210 4.29 -14.02 -25.39
CA ALA A 210 4.17 -15.45 -25.73
C ALA A 210 3.63 -15.65 -27.16
N SER A 211 3.95 -16.80 -27.77
CA SER A 211 3.39 -17.16 -29.06
C SER A 211 1.86 -17.31 -29.02
N PRO A 212 1.15 -17.20 -30.14
CA PRO A 212 -0.30 -17.40 -30.19
C PRO A 212 -0.74 -18.75 -29.60
N GLU A 213 0.03 -19.83 -29.82
CA GLU A 213 -0.23 -21.16 -29.31
C GLU A 213 -0.12 -21.18 -27.77
N LYS A 214 0.95 -20.60 -27.21
CA LYS A 214 1.15 -20.48 -25.78
C LYS A 214 0.05 -19.64 -25.11
N LYS A 215 -0.39 -18.55 -25.75
CA LYS A 215 -1.52 -17.74 -25.25
C LYS A 215 -2.81 -18.57 -25.16
N LYS A 216 -3.13 -19.37 -26.19
CA LYS A 216 -4.29 -20.28 -26.16
C LYS A 216 -4.17 -21.30 -25.03
N VAL A 217 -2.98 -21.90 -24.86
CA VAL A 217 -2.72 -22.87 -23.77
C VAL A 217 -2.89 -22.23 -22.41
N PHE A 218 -2.36 -21.03 -22.22
CA PHE A 218 -2.51 -20.25 -20.97
C PHE A 218 -3.98 -19.96 -20.65
N ILE A 219 -4.75 -19.41 -21.61
CA ILE A 219 -6.18 -19.12 -21.43
C ILE A 219 -6.95 -20.40 -21.05
N ASN A 220 -6.64 -21.52 -21.68
CA ASN A 220 -7.26 -22.79 -21.35
C ASN A 220 -6.84 -23.28 -19.94
N ALA A 221 -5.58 -23.10 -19.55
CA ALA A 221 -5.10 -23.43 -18.21
C ALA A 221 -5.83 -22.64 -17.12
N VAL A 222 -6.07 -21.33 -17.35
CA VAL A 222 -6.87 -20.48 -16.45
C VAL A 222 -8.32 -21.02 -16.36
N ARG A 223 -8.96 -21.34 -17.48
CA ARG A 223 -10.32 -21.91 -17.53
C ARG A 223 -10.44 -23.26 -16.82
N LYS A 224 -9.38 -24.06 -16.84
CA LYS A 224 -9.30 -25.33 -16.11
C LYS A 224 -8.96 -25.19 -14.63
N GLY A 225 -8.66 -23.97 -14.15
CA GLY A 225 -8.21 -23.72 -12.78
C GLY A 225 -6.79 -24.22 -12.48
N TRP A 226 -5.98 -24.51 -13.51
CA TRP A 226 -4.55 -24.84 -13.34
C TRP A 226 -3.72 -23.60 -13.00
N ILE A 227 -4.13 -22.46 -13.54
CA ILE A 227 -3.60 -21.13 -13.19
C ILE A 227 -4.74 -20.34 -12.56
N CYS A 228 -4.55 -19.87 -11.33
CA CYS A 228 -5.49 -18.99 -10.64
C CYS A 228 -4.94 -17.56 -10.63
N LEU A 229 -5.78 -16.60 -11.04
CA LEU A 229 -5.39 -15.22 -11.19
C LEU A 229 -5.89 -14.41 -9.99
N ASP A 230 -5.04 -13.51 -9.48
CA ASP A 230 -5.38 -12.49 -8.51
C ASP A 230 -5.43 -11.10 -9.17
N GLY A 231 -6.17 -10.17 -8.54
CA GLY A 231 -6.60 -8.93 -9.18
C GLY A 231 -5.55 -7.83 -9.22
N ASN A 232 -4.64 -7.79 -8.25
CA ASN A 232 -3.64 -6.72 -8.14
C ASN A 232 -2.58 -6.79 -9.27
N TYR A 233 -2.15 -5.62 -9.72
CA TYR A 233 -1.13 -5.53 -10.77
C TYR A 233 0.22 -6.05 -10.26
N PHE A 234 0.61 -5.69 -9.04
CA PHE A 234 1.79 -6.17 -8.29
C PHE A 234 1.66 -5.79 -6.80
N ASN A 235 2.71 -6.05 -6.01
CA ASN A 235 2.82 -5.61 -4.63
C ASN A 235 3.26 -4.13 -4.58
N THR A 236 2.59 -3.30 -3.75
CA THR A 236 2.87 -1.87 -3.69
C THR A 236 2.59 -1.29 -2.31
N ASN A 237 3.27 -0.17 -2.00
CA ASN A 237 2.91 0.68 -0.87
C ASN A 237 1.63 1.45 -1.21
N THR A 238 0.48 0.90 -0.85
CA THR A 238 -0.84 1.44 -1.22
C THR A 238 -1.09 2.85 -0.69
N SER A 239 -0.44 3.24 0.39
CA SER A 239 -0.50 4.60 0.95
C SER A 239 0.26 5.64 0.11
N ALA A 240 1.16 5.19 -0.79
CA ALA A 240 1.86 6.05 -1.73
C ALA A 240 1.05 6.33 -3.00
N CYS A 241 0.01 5.53 -3.26
CA CYS A 241 -0.84 5.65 -4.43
C CYS A 241 -1.88 6.76 -4.28
N SER A 242 -2.24 7.41 -5.38
CA SER A 242 -3.42 8.28 -5.46
C SER A 242 -4.73 7.46 -5.54
N ASP A 243 -5.87 8.14 -5.43
CA ASP A 243 -7.20 7.52 -5.57
C ASP A 243 -7.30 6.70 -6.88
N GLU A 244 -6.92 7.29 -8.01
CA GLU A 244 -7.03 6.64 -9.31
C GLU A 244 -5.98 5.54 -9.49
N GLU A 245 -4.76 5.66 -8.96
CA GLU A 245 -3.76 4.60 -8.99
C GLU A 245 -4.25 3.34 -8.29
N LEU A 246 -4.91 3.45 -7.14
CA LEU A 246 -5.49 2.29 -6.45
C LEU A 246 -6.53 1.56 -7.30
N LEU A 247 -7.34 2.28 -8.09
CA LEU A 247 -8.26 1.64 -9.04
C LEU A 247 -7.51 1.00 -10.20
N ARG A 248 -6.49 1.69 -10.74
CA ARG A 248 -5.68 1.21 -11.87
C ARG A 248 -4.88 -0.05 -11.54
N LEU A 249 -4.59 -0.33 -10.25
CA LEU A 249 -4.00 -1.61 -9.82
C LEU A 249 -4.81 -2.83 -10.27
N PHE A 250 -6.12 -2.68 -10.49
CA PHE A 250 -7.03 -3.77 -10.88
C PHE A 250 -7.45 -3.72 -12.35
N HIS A 251 -6.97 -2.73 -13.12
CA HIS A 251 -7.38 -2.57 -14.51
C HIS A 251 -6.99 -3.77 -15.37
N THR A 252 -5.76 -4.24 -15.24
CA THR A 252 -5.26 -5.40 -16.00
C THR A 252 -6.07 -6.67 -15.69
N SER A 253 -6.49 -6.88 -14.45
CA SER A 253 -7.32 -8.04 -14.09
C SER A 253 -8.70 -8.00 -14.74
N ASN A 254 -9.29 -6.82 -14.94
CA ASN A 254 -10.54 -6.69 -15.68
C ASN A 254 -10.38 -7.11 -17.15
N GLU A 255 -9.27 -6.75 -17.79
CA GLU A 255 -8.96 -7.20 -19.14
C GLU A 255 -8.71 -8.71 -19.20
N LEU A 256 -8.00 -9.27 -18.20
CA LEU A 256 -7.80 -10.71 -18.08
C LEU A 256 -9.12 -11.47 -17.91
N GLN A 257 -10.08 -10.94 -17.16
CA GLN A 257 -11.43 -11.53 -17.05
C GLN A 257 -12.15 -11.56 -18.40
N LYS A 258 -12.05 -10.50 -19.20
CA LYS A 258 -12.65 -10.45 -20.54
C LYS A 258 -12.02 -11.49 -21.48
N VAL A 259 -10.70 -11.65 -21.45
CA VAL A 259 -9.95 -12.59 -22.30
C VAL A 259 -10.16 -14.03 -21.87
N THR A 260 -10.15 -14.33 -20.58
CA THR A 260 -10.24 -15.70 -20.04
C THR A 260 -11.68 -16.18 -19.86
N GLY A 261 -12.62 -15.26 -19.60
CA GLY A 261 -13.99 -15.57 -19.20
C GLY A 261 -14.11 -16.06 -17.74
N VAL A 262 -13.01 -15.97 -16.95
CA VAL A 262 -12.98 -16.43 -15.55
C VAL A 262 -13.04 -15.21 -14.64
N PRO A 263 -13.95 -15.16 -13.64
CA PRO A 263 -13.99 -14.07 -12.66
C PRO A 263 -12.72 -14.01 -11.81
N ILE A 264 -12.24 -12.82 -11.52
CA ILE A 264 -11.11 -12.53 -10.62
C ILE A 264 -11.66 -11.67 -9.48
N ASN A 265 -11.92 -12.28 -8.33
CA ASN A 265 -12.59 -11.65 -7.19
C ASN A 265 -11.70 -11.51 -5.96
N THR A 266 -10.42 -11.87 -6.08
CA THR A 266 -9.45 -11.86 -4.98
C THR A 266 -8.26 -11.00 -5.35
N MET A 267 -7.62 -10.43 -4.36
CA MET A 267 -6.30 -9.83 -4.46
C MET A 267 -5.37 -10.42 -3.41
N VAL A 268 -4.09 -10.37 -3.70
CA VAL A 268 -3.03 -10.77 -2.76
C VAL A 268 -2.03 -9.64 -2.62
N GLN A 269 -1.35 -9.54 -1.48
CA GLN A 269 -0.19 -8.68 -1.33
C GLN A 269 0.82 -9.39 -0.44
N PHE A 270 2.04 -9.43 -0.93
CA PHE A 270 3.17 -10.05 -0.26
C PHE A 270 4.19 -8.99 0.12
N ASP A 271 5.04 -9.30 1.07
CA ASP A 271 6.21 -8.55 1.50
C ASP A 271 5.89 -7.19 2.14
N VAL A 272 5.14 -6.32 1.50
CA VAL A 272 4.83 -4.96 1.95
C VAL A 272 4.19 -4.92 3.34
N ALA A 273 4.57 -3.93 4.13
CA ALA A 273 4.28 -3.82 5.55
C ALA A 273 3.13 -2.84 5.85
N GLY A 274 1.91 -3.33 5.86
CA GLY A 274 0.68 -2.55 6.05
C GLY A 274 -0.06 -2.33 4.73
N ALA A 275 -1.21 -1.67 4.80
CA ALA A 275 -1.99 -1.28 3.63
C ALA A 275 -2.90 -0.09 3.96
N SER A 276 -3.01 0.88 3.06
CA SER A 276 -3.95 1.99 3.23
C SER A 276 -5.39 1.51 3.34
N TRP A 277 -6.16 2.12 4.21
CA TRP A 277 -7.60 1.87 4.31
C TRP A 277 -8.33 2.10 2.97
N GLY A 278 -7.79 3.01 2.15
CA GLY A 278 -8.30 3.31 0.81
C GLY A 278 -8.28 2.15 -0.18
N ILE A 279 -7.51 1.09 0.08
CA ILE A 279 -7.53 -0.11 -0.76
C ILE A 279 -8.88 -0.84 -0.70
N THR A 280 -9.61 -0.74 0.43
CA THR A 280 -10.89 -1.44 0.61
C THR A 280 -11.98 -0.92 -0.33
N PRO A 281 -12.27 0.40 -0.43
CA PRO A 281 -13.24 0.89 -1.41
C PRO A 281 -12.74 0.72 -2.85
N ALA A 282 -11.44 0.89 -3.12
CA ALA A 282 -10.89 0.70 -4.46
C ALA A 282 -11.08 -0.75 -4.94
N ALA A 283 -10.69 -1.73 -4.13
CA ALA A 283 -10.87 -3.15 -4.42
C ALA A 283 -12.35 -3.51 -4.61
N PHE A 284 -13.23 -3.06 -3.70
CA PHE A 284 -14.67 -3.28 -3.80
C PHE A 284 -15.25 -2.72 -5.11
N GLN A 285 -14.90 -1.47 -5.48
CA GLN A 285 -15.35 -0.81 -6.71
C GLN A 285 -14.83 -1.52 -7.97
N MET A 286 -13.74 -2.26 -7.87
CA MET A 286 -13.18 -3.06 -8.96
C MET A 286 -13.69 -4.51 -8.98
N GLY A 287 -14.58 -4.89 -8.05
CA GLY A 287 -15.21 -6.21 -7.99
C GLY A 287 -14.44 -7.25 -7.17
N ILE A 288 -13.41 -6.84 -6.44
CA ILE A 288 -12.66 -7.70 -5.53
C ILE A 288 -13.46 -7.90 -4.24
N LYS A 289 -13.51 -9.13 -3.76
CA LYS A 289 -14.24 -9.54 -2.55
C LYS A 289 -13.33 -9.92 -1.39
N ALA A 290 -12.07 -10.29 -1.68
CA ALA A 290 -11.14 -10.68 -0.65
C ALA A 290 -9.72 -10.16 -0.90
N PHE A 291 -9.03 -9.87 0.19
CA PHE A 291 -7.64 -9.48 0.23
C PHE A 291 -6.87 -10.46 1.13
N PHE A 292 -6.05 -11.31 0.52
CA PHE A 292 -5.12 -12.18 1.22
C PHE A 292 -3.77 -11.47 1.34
N TYR A 293 -3.34 -11.27 2.57
CA TYR A 293 -2.21 -10.43 2.89
C TYR A 293 -1.11 -11.22 3.62
N TYR A 294 0.09 -11.15 3.10
CA TYR A 294 1.23 -11.95 3.54
C TYR A 294 2.47 -11.06 3.74
N PRO A 295 2.56 -10.34 4.88
CA PRO A 295 3.59 -9.33 5.10
C PRO A 295 4.97 -9.93 5.36
N ASN A 296 6.00 -9.08 5.18
CA ASN A 296 7.37 -9.38 5.58
C ASN A 296 7.52 -9.54 7.09
N LEU A 297 8.65 -10.16 7.48
CA LEU A 297 9.02 -10.52 8.85
C LEU A 297 9.07 -9.38 9.86
N GLY A 298 9.14 -8.16 9.47
CA GLY A 298 9.47 -7.08 10.38
C GLY A 298 8.28 -6.26 10.90
N ASN A 299 7.07 -6.68 10.63
CA ASN A 299 5.87 -5.92 11.03
C ASN A 299 5.36 -6.30 12.39
N ILE A 300 4.72 -5.36 13.07
CA ILE A 300 3.82 -5.71 14.15
C ILE A 300 2.65 -6.46 13.53
N ARG A 301 2.41 -7.68 14.03
CA ARG A 301 1.34 -8.51 13.50
C ARG A 301 0.00 -8.08 14.05
N GLN A 302 -1.01 -8.12 13.21
CA GLN A 302 -2.38 -7.88 13.64
C GLN A 302 -2.80 -8.98 14.63
N PRO A 303 -3.66 -8.63 15.62
CA PRO A 303 -4.22 -9.63 16.52
C PRO A 303 -5.10 -10.67 15.81
N TRP A 304 -5.44 -10.41 14.55
CA TRP A 304 -6.23 -11.31 13.69
C TRP A 304 -5.36 -12.18 12.77
N GLU A 305 -4.07 -12.29 13.01
CA GLU A 305 -3.22 -13.18 12.22
C GLU A 305 -3.81 -14.60 12.16
N ASN A 306 -3.88 -15.16 10.94
CA ASN A 306 -4.54 -16.44 10.64
C ASN A 306 -6.04 -16.49 11.00
N ARG A 307 -6.71 -15.33 11.07
CA ARG A 307 -8.15 -15.20 11.30
C ARG A 307 -8.74 -14.22 10.29
N PRO A 308 -9.83 -14.54 9.61
CA PRO A 308 -10.48 -13.60 8.70
C PRO A 308 -11.24 -12.52 9.46
N PHE A 309 -11.36 -11.35 8.83
CA PHE A 309 -12.35 -10.35 9.18
C PHE A 309 -12.85 -9.63 7.92
N TYR A 310 -14.04 -9.06 7.95
CA TYR A 310 -14.48 -8.14 6.92
C TYR A 310 -13.90 -6.75 7.22
N TRP A 311 -13.05 -6.28 6.33
CA TRP A 311 -12.46 -4.94 6.42
C TRP A 311 -13.42 -3.93 5.82
N ILE A 312 -14.07 -3.16 6.70
CA ILE A 312 -15.08 -2.17 6.33
C ILE A 312 -14.38 -0.92 5.82
N SER A 313 -14.82 -0.43 4.65
CA SER A 313 -14.32 0.78 4.01
C SER A 313 -14.63 2.05 4.83
N PRO A 314 -13.96 3.18 4.54
CA PRO A 314 -14.29 4.47 5.13
C PRO A 314 -15.78 4.87 5.00
N ASP A 315 -16.47 4.40 3.95
CA ASP A 315 -17.90 4.63 3.73
C ASP A 315 -18.83 3.92 4.74
N GLY A 316 -18.27 3.07 5.60
CA GLY A 316 -18.98 2.35 6.65
C GLY A 316 -19.85 1.19 6.16
N LYS A 317 -19.89 0.89 4.86
CA LYS A 317 -20.77 -0.14 4.27
C LYS A 317 -20.05 -1.11 3.35
N SER A 318 -19.25 -0.61 2.41
CA SER A 318 -18.48 -1.46 1.50
C SER A 318 -17.47 -2.26 2.31
N LYS A 319 -17.29 -3.53 1.98
CA LYS A 319 -16.37 -4.41 2.71
C LYS A 319 -15.76 -5.48 1.84
N ILE A 320 -14.56 -5.92 2.19
CA ILE A 320 -13.87 -7.06 1.61
C ILE A 320 -13.41 -7.99 2.72
N LEU A 321 -13.36 -9.30 2.46
CA LEU A 321 -12.74 -10.25 3.38
C LEU A 321 -11.24 -9.97 3.45
N PHE A 322 -10.68 -9.81 4.63
CA PHE A 322 -9.24 -9.70 4.85
C PHE A 322 -8.73 -10.91 5.63
N TYR A 323 -7.65 -11.50 5.15
CA TYR A 323 -6.97 -12.60 5.84
C TYR A 323 -5.47 -12.38 5.80
N GLN A 324 -4.83 -12.34 6.97
CA GLN A 324 -3.39 -12.21 7.10
C GLN A 324 -2.77 -13.53 7.54
N ALA A 325 -1.80 -14.04 6.81
CA ALA A 325 -0.96 -15.17 7.23
C ALA A 325 0.52 -14.80 7.18
N PHE A 326 1.32 -15.56 7.90
CA PHE A 326 2.75 -15.36 8.02
C PHE A 326 3.46 -16.69 8.32
N PRO A 327 4.66 -16.95 7.77
CA PRO A 327 5.41 -16.18 6.77
C PRO A 327 4.84 -16.33 5.35
N TYR A 328 5.21 -15.43 4.44
CA TYR A 328 4.76 -15.50 3.05
C TYR A 328 5.50 -16.55 2.18
N GLY A 329 6.57 -17.15 2.69
CA GLY A 329 7.37 -18.14 1.99
C GLY A 329 7.67 -19.38 2.84
N PHE A 330 6.66 -20.20 3.15
CA PHE A 330 6.88 -21.44 3.93
C PHE A 330 7.84 -22.41 3.23
N GLY A 331 7.80 -22.47 1.90
CA GLY A 331 8.72 -23.29 1.10
C GLY A 331 10.19 -22.90 1.30
N TYR A 332 10.49 -21.61 1.49
CA TYR A 332 11.83 -21.16 1.80
C TYR A 332 12.34 -21.72 3.13
N THR A 333 11.54 -21.63 4.17
CA THR A 333 11.93 -22.11 5.52
C THR A 333 12.27 -23.60 5.52
N ILE A 334 11.55 -24.37 4.74
CA ILE A 334 11.67 -25.82 4.74
C ILE A 334 12.71 -26.31 3.73
N LYS A 335 12.66 -25.83 2.52
CA LYS A 335 13.38 -26.33 1.35
C LYS A 335 14.36 -25.30 0.78
N GLY A 336 13.88 -24.08 0.54
CA GLY A 336 14.64 -23.05 -0.13
C GLY A 336 15.95 -22.70 0.56
N SER A 337 15.94 -22.58 1.90
CA SER A 337 17.15 -22.30 2.69
C SER A 337 18.24 -23.38 2.58
N LYS A 338 17.85 -24.61 2.36
CA LYS A 338 18.78 -25.75 2.19
C LYS A 338 19.39 -25.79 0.78
N ILE A 339 18.60 -25.37 -0.23
CA ILE A 339 19.06 -25.34 -1.63
C ILE A 339 19.99 -24.14 -1.86
N GLY A 340 19.77 -23.03 -1.16
CA GLY A 340 20.48 -21.77 -1.27
C GLY A 340 19.88 -20.81 -2.28
N LEU A 341 19.73 -19.54 -1.88
CA LEU A 341 19.06 -18.48 -2.65
C LEU A 341 19.60 -18.33 -4.08
N TYR A 342 20.91 -18.34 -4.25
CA TYR A 342 21.53 -18.18 -5.57
C TYR A 342 21.08 -19.24 -6.59
N LYS A 343 20.83 -20.47 -6.14
CA LYS A 343 20.36 -21.55 -6.99
C LYS A 343 18.89 -21.46 -7.31
N ILE A 344 18.09 -20.83 -6.42
CA ILE A 344 16.64 -20.75 -6.51
C ILE A 344 16.21 -19.55 -7.34
N GLN A 345 16.89 -18.41 -7.16
CA GLN A 345 16.58 -17.14 -7.85
C GLN A 345 17.05 -17.14 -9.29
N GLY A 346 17.87 -18.10 -9.66
CA GLY A 346 18.27 -18.33 -11.05
C GLY A 346 19.37 -17.38 -11.54
N ASN A 347 20.10 -17.89 -12.49
CA ASN A 347 20.86 -17.12 -13.49
C ASN A 347 20.40 -17.63 -14.87
N ASP A 348 20.83 -17.01 -15.95
CA ASP A 348 20.38 -17.34 -17.31
C ASP A 348 20.54 -18.85 -17.65
N SER A 349 21.53 -19.53 -17.04
CA SER A 349 21.78 -20.96 -17.24
C SER A 349 20.82 -21.86 -16.44
N MET A 350 20.02 -21.33 -15.52
CA MET A 350 19.15 -22.07 -14.59
C MET A 350 17.67 -21.97 -14.93
N LEU A 351 17.26 -21.10 -15.85
CA LEU A 351 15.88 -20.97 -16.29
C LEU A 351 15.28 -22.28 -16.86
N ASP A 352 16.13 -23.23 -17.22
CA ASP A 352 15.71 -24.53 -17.75
C ASP A 352 15.74 -25.68 -16.71
N ARG A 353 16.14 -25.39 -15.46
CA ARG A 353 16.23 -26.42 -14.41
C ARG A 353 14.97 -26.43 -13.54
N ILE A 354 14.29 -27.55 -13.49
CA ILE A 354 13.32 -27.86 -12.45
C ILE A 354 14.10 -28.25 -11.20
N ILE A 355 13.94 -27.48 -10.14
CA ILE A 355 14.64 -27.77 -8.87
C ILE A 355 13.73 -28.70 -8.10
N THR A 356 14.08 -29.97 -7.99
CA THR A 356 13.90 -30.79 -6.81
C THR A 356 13.97 -32.30 -7.07
N LYS A 357 14.29 -33.07 -6.04
CA LYS A 357 14.25 -34.55 -6.06
C LYS A 357 13.97 -35.13 -4.66
N ASP A 358 13.14 -34.53 -3.85
CA ASP A 358 12.80 -35.15 -2.58
C ASP A 358 11.31 -34.92 -2.25
N PRO A 359 10.43 -35.81 -2.72
CA PRO A 359 9.00 -35.71 -2.49
C PRO A 359 8.58 -36.21 -1.11
N SER A 360 9.49 -36.40 -0.16
CA SER A 360 9.15 -36.87 1.18
C SER A 360 8.18 -35.90 1.87
N ALA A 361 7.04 -36.41 2.31
CA ALA A 361 6.06 -35.64 3.08
C ALA A 361 6.55 -35.32 4.51
N ASP A 362 7.61 -35.95 4.97
CA ASP A 362 8.07 -35.87 6.37
C ASP A 362 8.57 -34.47 6.73
N PHE A 363 9.03 -33.66 5.77
CA PHE A 363 9.42 -32.28 6.03
C PHE A 363 8.24 -31.37 6.39
N LEU A 364 7.01 -31.74 6.03
CA LEU A 364 5.80 -30.98 6.35
C LEU A 364 5.31 -31.24 7.78
N ASP A 365 5.56 -32.45 8.34
CA ASP A 365 5.03 -32.87 9.63
C ASP A 365 5.26 -31.83 10.76
N PRO A 366 6.50 -31.42 11.07
CA PRO A 366 6.74 -30.53 12.20
C PRO A 366 6.13 -29.13 11.97
N LEU A 367 6.10 -28.66 10.74
CA LEU A 367 5.56 -27.35 10.42
C LEU A 367 4.06 -27.29 10.63
N ILE A 368 3.31 -28.18 9.97
CA ILE A 368 1.84 -28.15 9.97
C ILE A 368 1.30 -28.41 11.36
N PHE A 369 1.89 -29.37 12.08
CA PHE A 369 1.46 -29.67 13.44
C PHE A 369 1.77 -28.53 14.41
N ASN A 370 2.91 -27.86 14.26
CA ASN A 370 3.24 -26.71 15.10
C ASN A 370 2.32 -25.52 14.82
N GLU A 371 2.02 -25.21 13.56
CA GLU A 371 1.15 -24.08 13.22
C GLU A 371 -0.31 -24.35 13.65
N THR A 372 -0.85 -25.55 13.40
CA THR A 372 -2.20 -25.90 13.85
C THR A 372 -2.30 -25.94 15.38
N ALA A 373 -1.28 -26.42 16.10
CA ALA A 373 -1.25 -26.37 17.56
C ALA A 373 -1.24 -24.94 18.12
N LYS A 374 -0.54 -23.99 17.48
CA LYS A 374 -0.59 -22.56 17.85
C LYS A 374 -2.01 -22.01 17.70
N LEU A 375 -2.71 -22.37 16.63
CA LEU A 375 -4.08 -21.92 16.38
C LEU A 375 -5.09 -22.56 17.37
N GLU A 376 -4.89 -23.82 17.74
CA GLU A 376 -5.67 -24.45 18.79
C GLU A 376 -5.45 -23.75 20.14
N ALA A 377 -4.20 -23.53 20.53
CA ALA A 377 -3.85 -22.81 21.77
C ALA A 377 -4.39 -21.38 21.80
N ALA A 378 -4.55 -20.74 20.64
CA ALA A 378 -5.17 -19.43 20.50
C ALA A 378 -6.71 -19.47 20.41
N ASN A 379 -7.34 -20.63 20.64
CA ASN A 379 -8.78 -20.82 20.53
C ASN A 379 -9.37 -20.31 19.21
N SER A 380 -8.73 -20.65 18.08
CA SER A 380 -9.26 -20.28 16.77
C SER A 380 -10.70 -20.74 16.60
N LEU A 381 -11.56 -19.89 16.05
CA LEU A 381 -12.94 -20.25 15.70
C LEU A 381 -13.02 -20.98 14.35
N TYR A 382 -11.96 -20.94 13.59
CA TYR A 382 -11.88 -21.46 12.21
C TYR A 382 -10.93 -22.65 12.18
N ASP A 383 -11.21 -23.61 11.32
CA ASP A 383 -10.36 -24.77 11.05
C ASP A 383 -9.74 -24.70 9.65
N ILE A 384 -9.57 -23.48 9.14
CA ILE A 384 -8.87 -23.16 7.90
C ILE A 384 -7.55 -22.46 8.24
N PHE A 385 -6.47 -22.96 7.65
CA PHE A 385 -5.16 -22.32 7.68
C PHE A 385 -4.63 -22.15 6.25
N VAL A 386 -4.11 -20.97 5.91
CA VAL A 386 -3.54 -20.70 4.58
C VAL A 386 -2.04 -20.60 4.68
N MET A 387 -1.35 -21.35 3.85
CA MET A 387 0.10 -21.46 3.81
C MET A 387 0.63 -21.03 2.44
N PRO A 388 1.11 -19.79 2.29
CA PRO A 388 1.78 -19.36 1.07
C PRO A 388 3.07 -20.17 0.88
N TRP A 389 3.30 -20.65 -0.33
CA TRP A 389 4.40 -21.54 -0.62
C TRP A 389 5.26 -20.99 -1.75
N SER A 390 6.35 -20.33 -1.42
CA SER A 390 7.42 -19.96 -2.34
C SER A 390 8.77 -20.47 -1.82
N LEU A 391 9.69 -20.77 -2.72
CA LEU A 391 11.05 -21.18 -2.35
C LEU A 391 11.93 -19.99 -2.00
N ALA A 392 11.67 -18.84 -2.57
CA ALA A 392 12.30 -17.53 -2.28
C ALA A 392 11.60 -16.44 -3.10
N ASP A 393 12.06 -15.19 -2.96
CA ASP A 393 11.69 -14.09 -3.82
C ASP A 393 12.19 -14.33 -5.24
N ASN A 394 11.34 -14.04 -6.27
CA ASN A 394 11.68 -14.30 -7.68
C ASN A 394 12.29 -15.69 -7.89
N SER A 395 11.62 -16.71 -7.40
CA SER A 395 12.13 -18.08 -7.40
C SER A 395 11.51 -18.95 -8.51
N LEU A 396 12.16 -20.06 -8.76
CA LEU A 396 11.58 -21.16 -9.53
C LEU A 396 10.47 -21.88 -8.73
N ILE A 397 9.67 -22.67 -9.43
CA ILE A 397 8.58 -23.45 -8.85
C ILE A 397 9.10 -24.69 -8.12
N ASP A 398 8.47 -25.02 -7.00
CA ASP A 398 8.65 -26.33 -6.34
C ASP A 398 7.80 -27.38 -7.05
N ALA A 399 8.43 -28.16 -7.94
CA ALA A 399 7.75 -29.14 -8.75
C ALA A 399 7.33 -30.41 -7.97
N ASP A 400 7.91 -30.67 -6.79
CA ASP A 400 7.60 -31.85 -5.97
C ASP A 400 6.43 -31.62 -5.00
N LEU A 401 5.97 -30.39 -4.88
CA LEU A 401 4.90 -30.03 -3.94
C LEU A 401 3.64 -30.90 -4.12
N PRO A 402 3.15 -31.19 -5.35
CA PRO A 402 2.00 -32.06 -5.53
C PRO A 402 2.18 -33.47 -4.96
N ASP A 403 3.39 -34.06 -5.14
CA ASP A 403 3.70 -35.39 -4.62
C ASP A 403 3.79 -35.37 -3.09
N ALA A 404 4.42 -34.36 -2.51
CA ALA A 404 4.48 -34.18 -1.06
C ALA A 404 3.06 -34.09 -0.45
N VAL A 405 2.18 -33.32 -1.06
CA VAL A 405 0.78 -33.18 -0.62
C VAL A 405 -0.01 -34.47 -0.82
N ARG A 406 0.22 -35.20 -1.90
CA ARG A 406 -0.40 -36.51 -2.14
C ARG A 406 0.00 -37.51 -1.06
N LEU A 407 1.30 -37.69 -0.81
CA LEU A 407 1.83 -38.60 0.22
C LEU A 407 1.35 -38.18 1.63
N TRP A 408 1.27 -36.92 1.92
CA TRP A 408 0.67 -36.43 3.17
C TRP A 408 -0.77 -36.86 3.32
N ASN A 409 -1.61 -36.62 2.32
CA ASN A 409 -3.04 -36.95 2.35
C ASN A 409 -3.33 -38.46 2.32
N GLU A 410 -2.37 -39.26 1.87
CA GLU A 410 -2.40 -40.73 2.00
C GLU A 410 -2.08 -41.16 3.44
N LYS A 411 -1.13 -40.46 4.10
CA LYS A 411 -0.69 -40.75 5.47
C LYS A 411 -1.67 -40.24 6.53
N TYR A 412 -2.29 -39.08 6.29
CA TYR A 412 -3.15 -38.39 7.24
C TYR A 412 -4.51 -38.01 6.64
N ALA A 413 -5.58 -38.23 7.41
CA ALA A 413 -6.90 -37.75 7.06
C ALA A 413 -7.04 -36.24 7.37
N PHE A 414 -6.48 -35.80 8.51
CA PHE A 414 -6.38 -34.40 8.92
C PHE A 414 -5.08 -34.16 9.72
N PRO A 415 -4.47 -32.96 9.60
CA PRO A 415 -4.84 -31.84 8.70
C PRO A 415 -4.89 -32.26 7.24
N LYS A 416 -5.95 -31.86 6.52
CA LYS A 416 -6.08 -32.11 5.09
C LYS A 416 -5.34 -31.01 4.32
N LEU A 417 -4.40 -31.37 3.44
CA LEU A 417 -3.70 -30.40 2.61
C LEU A 417 -4.39 -30.26 1.26
N ILE A 418 -4.53 -29.00 0.81
CA ILE A 418 -5.17 -28.67 -0.47
C ILE A 418 -4.35 -27.61 -1.18
N ILE A 419 -3.79 -27.93 -2.35
CA ILE A 419 -3.18 -26.94 -3.25
C ILE A 419 -4.30 -26.15 -3.90
N ALA A 420 -4.30 -24.81 -3.75
CA ALA A 420 -5.39 -23.99 -4.23
C ALA A 420 -4.97 -22.55 -4.56
N GLY A 421 -5.82 -21.87 -5.32
CA GLY A 421 -5.79 -20.43 -5.48
C GLY A 421 -6.69 -19.72 -4.46
N SER A 422 -6.52 -18.42 -4.35
CA SER A 422 -7.23 -17.54 -3.41
C SER A 422 -8.77 -17.60 -3.54
N GLN A 423 -9.30 -17.77 -4.75
CA GLN A 423 -10.74 -17.86 -4.98
C GLN A 423 -11.38 -19.07 -4.27
N ARG A 424 -10.70 -20.23 -4.28
CA ARG A 424 -11.20 -21.41 -3.57
C ARG A 424 -11.18 -21.19 -2.05
N ILE A 425 -10.13 -20.54 -1.56
CA ILE A 425 -9.98 -20.22 -0.14
C ILE A 425 -11.09 -19.26 0.31
N LEU A 426 -11.36 -18.21 -0.49
CA LEU A 426 -12.47 -17.29 -0.24
C LEU A 426 -13.80 -18.03 -0.15
N ASN A 427 -14.11 -18.88 -1.13
CA ASN A 427 -15.36 -19.63 -1.19
C ASN A 427 -15.56 -20.51 0.06
N ASP A 428 -14.48 -21.12 0.57
CA ASP A 428 -14.54 -21.95 1.77
C ASP A 428 -14.77 -21.12 3.03
N PHE A 429 -14.10 -19.97 3.19
CA PHE A 429 -14.39 -19.05 4.28
C PHE A 429 -15.83 -18.53 4.25
N GLU A 430 -16.32 -18.11 3.09
CA GLU A 430 -17.70 -17.58 2.97
C GLU A 430 -18.73 -18.67 3.22
N SER A 431 -18.58 -19.86 2.63
CA SER A 431 -19.58 -20.94 2.79
C SER A 431 -19.67 -21.47 4.21
N ARG A 432 -18.56 -21.49 4.95
CA ARG A 432 -18.51 -22.11 6.29
C ARG A 432 -18.65 -21.10 7.43
N TYR A 433 -18.18 -19.85 7.24
CA TYR A 433 -17.95 -18.93 8.35
C TYR A 433 -18.49 -17.52 8.15
N GLN A 434 -19.13 -17.19 7.02
CA GLN A 434 -19.61 -15.84 6.70
C GLN A 434 -20.35 -15.15 7.86
N SER A 435 -21.19 -15.89 8.59
CA SER A 435 -22.03 -15.35 9.67
C SER A 435 -21.27 -15.01 10.97
N ILE A 436 -20.05 -15.54 11.14
CA ILE A 436 -19.25 -15.36 12.36
C ILE A 436 -17.97 -14.57 12.14
N ILE A 437 -17.64 -14.24 10.89
CA ILE A 437 -16.48 -13.39 10.57
C ILE A 437 -16.76 -11.97 11.06
N PRO A 438 -15.91 -11.41 11.94
CA PRO A 438 -16.12 -10.07 12.49
C PRO A 438 -15.90 -8.98 11.46
N GLU A 439 -16.52 -7.82 11.69
CA GLU A 439 -16.28 -6.60 10.93
C GLU A 439 -15.30 -5.68 11.66
N VAL A 440 -14.30 -5.16 10.96
CA VAL A 440 -13.25 -4.31 11.51
C VAL A 440 -13.08 -3.07 10.63
N LYS A 441 -12.90 -1.90 11.26
CA LYS A 441 -12.66 -0.61 10.60
C LYS A 441 -11.31 -0.06 10.98
N GLY A 442 -10.67 0.66 10.06
CA GLY A 442 -9.48 1.46 10.32
C GLY A 442 -8.37 1.21 9.32
N ASP A 443 -7.41 2.13 9.30
CA ASP A 443 -6.24 2.12 8.45
C ASP A 443 -5.16 1.18 9.00
N TYR A 444 -4.59 0.36 8.15
CA TYR A 444 -3.40 -0.44 8.48
C TYR A 444 -2.15 0.29 8.03
N THR A 445 -1.95 1.50 8.54
CA THR A 445 -0.87 2.41 8.17
C THR A 445 0.46 1.68 7.99
N GLU A 446 1.05 1.89 6.84
CA GLU A 446 2.21 1.16 6.35
C GLU A 446 3.51 1.55 7.06
N TYR A 447 4.40 0.57 7.22
CA TYR A 447 5.70 0.75 7.85
C TYR A 447 6.83 1.09 6.88
N TRP A 448 6.73 0.71 5.62
CA TRP A 448 7.82 0.88 4.65
C TRP A 448 7.76 2.17 3.86
N THR A 449 6.74 2.96 4.08
CA THR A 449 6.55 4.24 3.37
C THR A 449 7.65 5.27 3.67
N GLU A 450 8.44 5.12 4.73
CA GLU A 450 9.61 5.98 4.95
C GLU A 450 10.63 5.87 3.82
N GLY A 451 10.67 4.75 3.10
CA GLY A 451 11.47 4.57 1.90
C GLY A 451 11.20 5.59 0.80
N LEU A 452 9.99 6.17 0.74
CA LEU A 452 9.65 7.24 -0.20
C LEU A 452 10.58 8.45 -0.06
N GLY A 453 11.00 8.76 1.16
CA GLY A 453 11.97 9.84 1.42
C GLY A 453 13.37 9.57 0.87
N SER A 454 13.68 8.33 0.45
CA SER A 454 14.99 7.98 -0.13
C SER A 454 15.13 8.38 -1.61
N ASP A 455 14.00 8.70 -2.28
CA ASP A 455 13.98 9.23 -3.66
C ASP A 455 12.87 10.30 -3.80
N ALA A 456 13.03 11.38 -3.07
CA ALA A 456 12.03 12.46 -3.02
C ALA A 456 11.72 13.07 -4.40
N ARG A 457 12.72 13.15 -5.29
CA ARG A 457 12.52 13.65 -6.66
C ARG A 457 11.60 12.73 -7.46
N SER A 458 11.80 11.44 -7.39
CA SER A 458 10.97 10.45 -8.11
C SER A 458 9.55 10.41 -7.54
N VAL A 459 9.40 10.50 -6.22
CA VAL A 459 8.08 10.63 -5.57
C VAL A 459 7.35 11.88 -6.04
N GLY A 460 8.03 13.04 -6.07
CA GLY A 460 7.44 14.27 -6.61
C GLY A 460 6.99 14.10 -8.07
N ARG A 461 7.80 13.44 -8.92
CA ARG A 461 7.46 13.17 -10.33
C ARG A 461 6.18 12.37 -10.51
N VAL A 462 6.02 11.27 -9.76
CA VAL A 462 4.81 10.44 -9.88
C VAL A 462 3.57 11.16 -9.36
N ARG A 463 3.69 11.92 -8.26
CA ARG A 463 2.57 12.72 -7.73
C ARG A 463 2.10 13.76 -8.75
N HIS A 464 3.01 14.50 -9.37
CA HIS A 464 2.65 15.40 -10.48
C HIS A 464 2.07 14.66 -11.69
N ALA A 465 2.61 13.50 -12.03
CA ALA A 465 2.13 12.73 -13.19
C ALA A 465 0.69 12.25 -13.03
N THR A 466 0.33 11.76 -11.84
CA THR A 466 -1.04 11.28 -11.56
C THR A 466 -2.06 12.41 -11.61
N GLU A 467 -1.72 13.60 -11.06
CA GLU A 467 -2.60 14.77 -11.15
C GLU A 467 -2.73 15.30 -12.58
N ASN A 468 -1.64 15.33 -13.35
CA ASN A 468 -1.68 15.66 -14.77
C ASN A 468 -2.60 14.73 -15.57
N LEU A 469 -2.55 13.41 -15.31
CA LEU A 469 -3.38 12.42 -15.99
C LEU A 469 -4.86 12.61 -15.68
N VAL A 470 -5.22 12.85 -14.43
CA VAL A 470 -6.62 13.13 -14.05
C VAL A 470 -7.11 14.43 -14.69
N GLN A 471 -6.30 15.51 -14.69
CA GLN A 471 -6.63 16.77 -15.37
C GLN A 471 -6.76 16.57 -16.89
N MET A 472 -5.86 15.79 -17.49
CA MET A 472 -5.85 15.50 -18.92
C MET A 472 -7.12 14.76 -19.34
N GLU A 473 -7.47 13.65 -18.67
CA GLU A 473 -8.67 12.86 -19.01
C GLU A 473 -9.93 13.72 -18.89
N THR A 474 -10.02 14.57 -17.86
CA THR A 474 -11.11 15.51 -17.67
C THR A 474 -11.15 16.58 -18.77
N ALA A 475 -10.02 17.21 -19.08
CA ALA A 475 -9.90 18.23 -20.13
C ALA A 475 -10.14 17.64 -21.53
N TRP A 476 -9.76 16.38 -21.75
CA TRP A 476 -10.06 15.68 -23.00
C TRP A 476 -11.56 15.61 -23.26
N CYS A 477 -12.35 15.20 -22.25
CA CYS A 477 -13.81 15.19 -22.34
C CYS A 477 -14.40 16.59 -22.56
N MET A 478 -13.79 17.63 -22.00
CA MET A 478 -14.24 19.02 -22.16
C MET A 478 -14.01 19.57 -23.58
N LEU A 479 -12.99 19.10 -24.31
CA LEU A 479 -12.49 19.74 -25.55
C LEU A 479 -12.50 18.84 -26.79
N ASN A 480 -12.44 17.51 -26.62
CA ASN A 480 -12.22 16.53 -27.68
C ASN A 480 -13.23 15.38 -27.61
N GLU A 481 -14.47 15.64 -27.20
CA GLU A 481 -15.48 14.60 -27.01
C GLU A 481 -15.77 13.76 -28.25
N ASP A 482 -15.71 14.41 -29.44
CA ASP A 482 -15.95 13.77 -30.73
C ASP A 482 -14.77 12.93 -31.22
N LYS A 483 -13.65 12.90 -30.46
CA LYS A 483 -12.44 12.17 -30.79
C LYS A 483 -12.20 11.04 -29.79
N PRO A 484 -11.80 9.86 -30.24
CA PRO A 484 -11.36 8.82 -29.32
C PRO A 484 -10.13 9.31 -28.54
N SER A 485 -10.10 9.08 -27.25
CA SER A 485 -8.93 9.39 -26.42
C SER A 485 -7.72 8.55 -26.85
N PRO A 486 -6.49 9.02 -26.66
CA PRO A 486 -5.28 8.26 -26.96
C PRO A 486 -5.03 7.16 -25.92
N ARG A 487 -5.97 6.20 -25.88
CA ARG A 487 -6.11 5.18 -24.82
C ARG A 487 -4.80 4.44 -24.52
N SER A 488 -4.12 3.95 -25.56
CA SER A 488 -2.88 3.20 -25.39
C SER A 488 -1.78 4.01 -24.68
N LEU A 489 -1.70 5.32 -24.97
CA LEU A 489 -0.72 6.20 -24.33
C LEU A 489 -1.13 6.56 -22.90
N ILE A 490 -2.42 6.76 -22.66
CA ILE A 490 -2.99 6.95 -21.30
C ILE A 490 -2.68 5.74 -20.43
N ASP A 491 -3.00 4.53 -20.91
CA ASP A 491 -2.74 3.29 -20.17
C ASP A 491 -1.24 3.07 -19.91
N SER A 492 -0.38 3.38 -20.89
CA SER A 492 1.07 3.31 -20.71
C SER A 492 1.56 4.30 -19.66
N SER A 493 1.04 5.54 -19.66
CA SER A 493 1.41 6.57 -18.69
C SER A 493 1.00 6.18 -17.26
N TRP A 494 -0.22 5.67 -17.08
CA TRP A 494 -0.66 5.12 -15.79
C TRP A 494 0.20 3.94 -15.33
N LYS A 495 0.61 3.05 -16.26
CA LYS A 495 1.51 1.94 -15.94
C LYS A 495 2.88 2.41 -15.49
N TYR A 496 3.43 3.49 -16.06
CA TYR A 496 4.66 4.08 -15.53
C TYR A 496 4.49 4.61 -14.11
N CYS A 497 3.36 5.27 -13.79
CA CYS A 497 3.08 5.68 -12.42
C CYS A 497 3.06 4.47 -11.49
N LEU A 498 2.29 3.44 -11.82
CA LEU A 498 2.19 2.22 -11.04
C LEU A 498 3.55 1.53 -10.85
N LEU A 499 4.33 1.30 -11.93
CA LEU A 499 5.66 0.69 -11.84
C LEU A 499 6.64 1.53 -11.01
N GLY A 500 6.45 2.85 -10.97
CA GLY A 500 7.16 3.74 -10.05
C GLY A 500 6.92 3.39 -8.60
N VAL A 501 5.67 3.21 -8.18
CA VAL A 501 5.28 2.95 -6.77
C VAL A 501 5.25 1.46 -6.39
N GLU A 502 5.59 0.56 -7.30
CA GLU A 502 5.83 -0.84 -6.98
C GLU A 502 6.90 -0.93 -5.87
N HIS A 503 6.80 -1.91 -4.95
CA HIS A 503 7.48 -1.89 -3.65
C HIS A 503 9.00 -2.08 -3.68
N THR A 504 9.62 -2.47 -4.82
CA THR A 504 11.07 -2.72 -4.92
C THR A 504 11.76 -1.66 -5.77
N TRP A 505 12.57 -0.80 -5.13
CA TRP A 505 13.20 0.34 -5.79
C TRP A 505 14.69 0.17 -6.05
N GLY A 506 15.32 -0.84 -5.47
CA GLY A 506 16.74 -1.11 -5.59
C GLY A 506 17.09 -2.59 -5.57
N TYR A 507 18.36 -2.89 -5.68
CA TYR A 507 18.89 -4.25 -5.72
C TYR A 507 19.21 -4.77 -4.32
N GLN A 508 18.97 -6.07 -4.07
CA GLN A 508 19.28 -6.73 -2.78
C GLN A 508 20.73 -6.58 -2.35
N ASN A 509 21.67 -6.44 -3.31
CA ASN A 509 23.08 -6.13 -3.06
C ASN A 509 23.47 -4.78 -3.66
N PRO A 510 23.27 -3.66 -2.94
CA PRO A 510 23.49 -2.31 -3.46
C PRO A 510 24.94 -1.98 -3.82
N LYS A 511 25.89 -2.86 -3.47
CA LYS A 511 27.31 -2.70 -3.81
C LYS A 511 27.70 -3.38 -5.12
N ALA A 512 26.84 -4.25 -5.64
CA ALA A 512 27.12 -4.96 -6.88
C ALA A 512 26.94 -4.06 -8.12
N PRO A 513 27.68 -4.28 -9.21
CA PRO A 513 27.53 -3.51 -10.44
C PRO A 513 26.13 -3.48 -11.01
N LEU A 514 25.35 -4.56 -10.79
CA LEU A 514 23.97 -4.71 -11.26
C LEU A 514 23.00 -3.70 -10.61
N ALA A 515 23.30 -3.24 -9.39
CA ALA A 515 22.47 -2.29 -8.65
C ALA A 515 22.16 -1.04 -9.48
N LYS A 516 23.19 -0.45 -10.09
CA LYS A 516 23.02 0.75 -10.90
C LYS A 516 22.03 0.57 -12.07
N LYS A 517 22.07 -0.57 -12.76
CA LYS A 517 21.16 -0.87 -13.88
C LYS A 517 19.72 -1.01 -13.41
N ILE A 518 19.51 -1.70 -12.27
CA ILE A 518 18.19 -1.89 -11.66
C ILE A 518 17.59 -0.56 -11.22
N GLU A 519 18.37 0.26 -10.49
CA GLU A 519 17.98 1.58 -10.02
C GLU A 519 17.69 2.55 -11.19
N GLN A 520 18.49 2.54 -12.25
CA GLN A 520 18.25 3.36 -13.46
C GLN A 520 16.95 2.95 -14.16
N THR A 521 16.67 1.65 -14.27
CA THR A 521 15.40 1.18 -14.85
C THR A 521 14.22 1.65 -14.00
N LYS A 522 14.32 1.54 -12.68
CA LYS A 522 13.29 2.03 -11.76
C LYS A 522 13.08 3.54 -11.88
N ALA A 523 14.16 4.32 -11.89
CA ALA A 523 14.10 5.77 -12.08
C ALA A 523 13.45 6.17 -13.41
N SER A 524 13.66 5.39 -14.47
CA SER A 524 13.04 5.66 -15.78
C SER A 524 11.52 5.57 -15.76
N TYR A 525 10.92 4.75 -14.89
CA TYR A 525 9.46 4.69 -14.76
C TYR A 525 8.90 6.02 -14.25
N PHE A 526 9.52 6.62 -13.24
CA PHE A 526 9.14 7.92 -12.71
C PHE A 526 9.37 9.05 -13.72
N GLU A 527 10.47 9.00 -14.47
CA GLU A 527 10.77 9.98 -15.51
C GLU A 527 9.76 9.92 -16.65
N ASN A 528 9.45 8.70 -17.11
CA ASN A 528 8.48 8.49 -18.16
C ASN A 528 7.07 8.85 -17.72
N SER A 529 6.67 8.58 -16.46
CA SER A 529 5.36 8.97 -15.96
C SER A 529 5.13 10.48 -16.07
N LEU A 530 6.08 11.29 -15.60
CA LEU A 530 5.98 12.75 -15.67
C LEU A 530 6.06 13.25 -17.12
N LYS A 531 6.97 12.69 -17.93
CA LYS A 531 7.13 13.08 -19.33
C LYS A 531 5.84 12.82 -20.11
N THR A 532 5.34 11.57 -20.08
CA THR A 532 4.18 11.18 -20.89
C THR A 532 2.89 11.86 -20.41
N SER A 533 2.74 12.09 -19.11
CA SER A 533 1.59 12.84 -18.57
C SER A 533 1.56 14.30 -19.03
N LYS A 534 2.73 14.97 -19.10
CA LYS A 534 2.85 16.33 -19.64
C LYS A 534 2.60 16.37 -21.13
N GLU A 535 3.12 15.41 -21.90
CA GLU A 535 2.87 15.29 -23.33
C GLU A 535 1.38 15.10 -23.63
N LEU A 536 0.71 14.19 -22.91
CA LEU A 536 -0.74 13.97 -23.02
C LEU A 536 -1.54 15.23 -22.67
N LEU A 537 -1.19 15.91 -21.57
CA LEU A 537 -1.84 17.14 -21.18
C LEU A 537 -1.68 18.23 -22.27
N SER A 538 -0.50 18.38 -22.82
CA SER A 538 -0.23 19.32 -23.92
C SER A 538 -1.02 18.97 -25.19
N GLU A 539 -1.06 17.68 -25.56
CA GLU A 539 -1.83 17.22 -26.72
C GLU A 539 -3.32 17.49 -26.59
N THR A 540 -3.86 17.37 -25.38
CA THR A 540 -5.28 17.65 -25.07
C THR A 540 -5.70 19.07 -25.49
N PHE A 541 -4.82 20.05 -25.33
CA PHE A 541 -5.09 21.45 -25.64
C PHE A 541 -4.69 21.87 -27.05
N LYS A 542 -4.05 21.03 -27.83
CA LYS A 542 -3.50 21.35 -29.15
C LYS A 542 -4.56 21.81 -30.15
N ALA A 543 -5.78 21.28 -30.04
CA ALA A 543 -6.89 21.67 -30.92
C ALA A 543 -7.35 23.12 -30.73
N VAL A 544 -7.12 23.71 -29.56
CA VAL A 544 -7.52 25.09 -29.21
C VAL A 544 -6.35 26.04 -29.09
N ALA A 545 -5.13 25.52 -28.97
CA ALA A 545 -3.93 26.33 -28.81
C ALA A 545 -3.56 27.09 -30.09
N SER A 546 -3.10 28.33 -29.91
CA SER A 546 -2.64 29.20 -31.00
C SER A 546 -1.39 29.95 -30.58
N ALA A 547 -0.23 29.48 -31.07
CA ALA A 547 1.05 30.06 -30.73
C ALA A 547 1.11 31.55 -31.15
N GLY A 548 1.75 32.37 -30.32
CA GLY A 548 1.91 33.80 -30.55
C GLY A 548 0.67 34.66 -30.31
N SER A 549 -0.44 34.07 -29.89
CA SER A 549 -1.62 34.82 -29.45
C SER A 549 -1.36 35.57 -28.15
N ASN A 550 -1.96 36.76 -28.05
CA ASN A 550 -2.01 37.52 -26.80
C ASN A 550 -3.28 37.22 -25.95
N LYS A 551 -4.12 36.28 -26.40
CA LYS A 551 -5.30 35.84 -25.67
C LYS A 551 -5.00 34.45 -25.07
N PHE A 552 -5.38 34.25 -23.81
CA PHE A 552 -5.16 33.01 -23.08
C PHE A 552 -6.48 32.52 -22.52
N ALA A 553 -6.87 31.30 -22.84
CA ALA A 553 -7.95 30.61 -22.16
C ALA A 553 -7.39 29.96 -20.89
N VAL A 554 -7.98 30.26 -19.75
CA VAL A 554 -7.66 29.67 -18.45
C VAL A 554 -8.69 28.61 -18.15
N PHE A 555 -8.26 27.35 -18.08
CA PHE A 555 -9.12 26.19 -17.88
C PHE A 555 -9.14 25.74 -16.43
N ASN A 556 -10.31 25.33 -15.98
CA ASN A 556 -10.57 24.69 -14.69
C ASN A 556 -11.10 23.29 -14.91
N THR A 557 -10.35 22.28 -14.46
CA THR A 557 -10.71 20.87 -14.56
C THR A 557 -11.41 20.34 -13.31
N LEU A 558 -11.63 21.18 -12.30
CA LEU A 558 -12.34 20.82 -11.05
C LEU A 558 -13.83 21.15 -11.13
N SER A 559 -14.61 20.52 -10.26
CA SER A 559 -16.08 20.60 -10.25
C SER A 559 -16.67 21.79 -9.48
N TRP A 560 -15.86 22.81 -9.15
CA TRP A 560 -16.28 24.06 -8.51
C TRP A 560 -15.67 25.28 -9.17
N ASP A 561 -16.40 26.40 -9.11
CA ASP A 561 -15.87 27.67 -9.59
C ASP A 561 -14.74 28.14 -8.70
N ARG A 562 -13.60 28.53 -9.28
CA ARG A 562 -12.41 28.96 -8.52
C ARG A 562 -11.66 30.11 -9.18
N GLY A 563 -10.83 30.80 -8.40
CA GLY A 563 -9.81 31.69 -8.91
C GLY A 563 -8.41 31.14 -8.63
N GLY A 564 -7.42 31.73 -9.27
CA GLY A 564 -6.02 31.35 -9.05
C GLY A 564 -5.03 32.27 -9.73
N LEU A 565 -3.78 32.16 -9.31
CA LEU A 565 -2.65 32.87 -9.91
C LEU A 565 -2.26 32.17 -11.22
N ILE A 566 -2.23 32.93 -12.31
CA ILE A 566 -1.75 32.45 -13.60
C ILE A 566 -0.39 33.07 -13.86
N THR A 567 0.55 32.24 -14.29
CA THR A 567 1.90 32.63 -14.67
C THR A 567 2.09 32.41 -16.16
N LEU A 568 2.47 33.46 -16.89
CA LEU A 568 2.84 33.40 -18.29
C LEU A 568 4.34 33.72 -18.42
N THR A 569 5.02 32.98 -19.28
CA THR A 569 6.44 33.24 -19.58
C THR A 569 6.66 34.64 -20.12
N LYS A 570 7.90 35.11 -20.09
CA LYS A 570 8.29 36.38 -20.67
C LYS A 570 7.89 36.51 -22.14
N ASP A 571 8.08 35.45 -22.91
CA ASP A 571 7.75 35.42 -24.36
C ASP A 571 6.24 35.42 -24.60
N GLU A 572 5.47 34.67 -23.85
CA GLU A 572 4.00 34.65 -23.95
C GLU A 572 3.39 36.03 -23.61
N SER A 573 4.03 36.80 -22.76
CA SER A 573 3.53 38.06 -22.23
C SER A 573 4.28 39.30 -22.73
N LYS A 574 5.06 39.20 -23.81
CA LYS A 574 5.86 40.29 -24.35
C LYS A 574 5.07 41.51 -24.81
N VAL A 575 3.78 41.40 -25.03
CA VAL A 575 2.88 42.46 -25.47
C VAL A 575 2.76 43.57 -24.41
N GLY A 576 2.76 43.24 -23.12
CA GLY A 576 2.67 44.19 -22.03
C GLY A 576 2.28 43.58 -20.69
N ASP A 577 2.03 44.45 -19.71
CA ASP A 577 1.72 44.04 -18.33
C ASP A 577 0.25 44.16 -17.98
N ARG A 578 -0.55 44.74 -18.89
CA ARG A 578 -2.00 44.92 -18.67
C ARG A 578 -2.74 43.66 -19.11
N VAL A 579 -3.54 43.10 -18.22
CA VAL A 579 -4.39 41.92 -18.49
C VAL A 579 -5.85 42.34 -18.42
N LEU A 580 -6.63 41.96 -19.44
CA LEU A 580 -8.05 42.22 -19.54
C LEU A 580 -8.84 40.90 -19.46
N ASP A 581 -9.98 40.93 -18.76
CA ASP A 581 -10.95 39.83 -18.79
C ASP A 581 -11.75 39.83 -20.12
N GLU A 582 -12.68 38.89 -20.26
CA GLU A 582 -13.53 38.73 -21.46
C GLU A 582 -14.46 39.92 -21.72
N ASN A 583 -14.70 40.77 -20.71
CA ASN A 583 -15.51 41.98 -20.80
C ASN A 583 -14.63 43.23 -21.05
N GLY A 584 -13.36 43.09 -21.28
CA GLY A 584 -12.40 44.16 -21.45
C GLY A 584 -12.00 44.90 -20.15
N LYS A 585 -12.40 44.40 -19.00
CA LYS A 585 -12.05 44.99 -17.69
C LYS A 585 -10.67 44.55 -17.27
N ALA A 586 -9.84 45.52 -16.84
CA ALA A 586 -8.50 45.22 -16.36
C ALA A 586 -8.53 44.40 -15.05
N VAL A 587 -7.87 43.24 -15.04
CA VAL A 587 -7.60 42.47 -13.85
C VAL A 587 -6.25 42.83 -13.23
N ILE A 588 -6.03 42.45 -11.98
CA ILE A 588 -4.76 42.67 -11.30
C ILE A 588 -3.68 41.77 -11.92
N SER A 589 -2.55 42.37 -12.27
CA SER A 589 -1.38 41.67 -12.86
C SER A 589 -0.09 42.29 -12.34
N GLN A 590 1.02 41.57 -12.48
CA GLN A 590 2.35 41.98 -12.06
C GLN A 590 3.42 41.31 -12.91
N ARG A 591 4.44 42.06 -13.32
CA ARG A 591 5.67 41.51 -13.89
C ARG A 591 6.57 41.11 -12.72
N LEU A 592 6.96 39.84 -12.66
CA LEU A 592 7.89 39.31 -11.68
C LEU A 592 9.34 39.72 -11.99
N SER A 593 10.20 39.66 -10.98
CA SER A 593 11.63 39.93 -11.11
C SER A 593 12.35 39.03 -12.14
N THR A 594 11.83 37.83 -12.37
CA THR A 594 12.30 36.87 -13.36
C THR A 594 11.83 37.17 -14.79
N GLY A 595 10.88 38.09 -14.96
CA GLY A 595 10.34 38.53 -16.24
C GLY A 595 9.01 37.89 -16.66
N GLU A 596 8.47 36.94 -15.87
CA GLU A 596 7.15 36.34 -16.09
C GLU A 596 6.06 37.36 -15.74
N LEU A 597 4.92 37.26 -16.43
CA LEU A 597 3.72 38.02 -16.10
C LEU A 597 2.77 37.15 -15.30
N VAL A 598 2.43 37.58 -14.10
CA VAL A 598 1.39 36.92 -13.30
C VAL A 598 0.12 37.78 -13.26
N PHE A 599 -1.06 37.09 -13.23
CA PHE A 599 -2.32 37.78 -13.02
C PHE A 599 -3.29 36.88 -12.23
N TRP A 600 -4.26 37.51 -11.56
CA TRP A 600 -5.28 36.80 -10.83
C TRP A 600 -6.49 36.51 -11.70
N ALA A 601 -6.75 35.24 -12.01
CA ALA A 601 -7.92 34.82 -12.76
C ALA A 601 -9.05 34.52 -11.77
N GLU A 602 -10.15 35.27 -11.87
CA GLU A 602 -11.29 35.13 -10.96
C GLU A 602 -12.44 34.32 -11.60
N LYS A 603 -13.11 33.51 -10.75
CA LYS A 603 -14.37 32.81 -11.07
C LYS A 603 -14.30 32.03 -12.37
N ILE A 604 -13.23 31.25 -12.54
CA ILE A 604 -13.17 30.30 -13.64
C ILE A 604 -14.22 29.22 -13.38
N PRO A 605 -15.18 29.01 -14.29
CA PRO A 605 -16.28 28.09 -14.04
C PRO A 605 -15.82 26.66 -13.88
N ALA A 606 -16.54 25.88 -13.07
CA ALA A 606 -16.33 24.45 -12.94
C ALA A 606 -16.35 23.76 -14.31
N LEU A 607 -15.38 22.88 -14.60
CA LEU A 607 -15.23 22.20 -15.88
C LEU A 607 -15.36 23.14 -17.08
N GLY A 608 -14.72 24.30 -17.00
CA GLY A 608 -14.91 25.34 -18.01
C GLY A 608 -13.68 26.24 -18.16
N SER A 609 -13.83 27.33 -18.91
CA SER A 609 -12.75 28.26 -19.15
C SER A 609 -13.22 29.72 -19.26
N LYS A 610 -12.27 30.65 -19.04
CA LYS A 610 -12.39 32.07 -19.36
C LYS A 610 -11.22 32.54 -20.17
N VAL A 611 -11.44 33.55 -21.02
CA VAL A 611 -10.37 34.14 -21.85
C VAL A 611 -9.88 35.44 -21.23
N PHE A 612 -8.57 35.60 -21.17
CA PHE A 612 -7.87 36.81 -20.77
C PHE A 612 -7.02 37.31 -21.91
N THR A 613 -6.93 38.63 -22.07
CA THR A 613 -6.15 39.24 -23.16
C THR A 613 -5.00 40.06 -22.58
N ILE A 614 -3.78 39.79 -23.02
CA ILE A 614 -2.60 40.62 -22.69
C ILE A 614 -2.57 41.82 -23.61
N ALA A 615 -2.57 43.01 -23.05
CA ALA A 615 -2.64 44.28 -23.76
C ALA A 615 -1.42 45.13 -23.47
N ARG A 616 -1.10 46.06 -24.39
CA ARG A 616 -0.11 47.10 -24.17
C ARG A 616 -0.48 47.95 -22.98
N GLY A 617 0.50 48.41 -22.24
CA GLY A 617 0.33 49.35 -21.14
C GLY A 617 0.68 48.72 -19.76
N LYS A 618 0.58 49.54 -18.74
CA LYS A 618 0.95 49.18 -17.36
C LYS A 618 -0.15 48.35 -16.70
N ALA A 619 0.24 47.49 -15.76
CA ALA A 619 -0.63 46.75 -14.86
C ALA A 619 -1.61 47.67 -14.11
N LYS A 620 -2.79 47.15 -13.74
CA LYS A 620 -3.79 47.85 -12.92
C LYS A 620 -3.20 48.13 -11.54
N LYS A 621 -3.18 49.43 -11.14
CA LYS A 621 -2.78 49.81 -9.79
C LYS A 621 -3.84 49.40 -8.78
N VAL A 622 -3.44 48.69 -7.73
CA VAL A 622 -4.26 48.30 -6.59
C VAL A 622 -3.45 48.41 -5.30
N LYS A 623 -4.13 48.60 -4.16
CA LYS A 623 -3.56 48.40 -2.85
C LYS A 623 -3.60 46.91 -2.56
N GLY A 624 -2.46 46.24 -2.68
CA GLY A 624 -2.38 44.79 -2.64
C GLY A 624 -1.41 44.28 -1.59
N CYS A 625 -0.63 43.28 -1.94
CA CYS A 625 0.45 42.80 -1.07
C CYS A 625 1.48 43.86 -0.81
N PHE A 626 2.09 43.86 0.36
CA PHE A 626 3.17 44.78 0.71
C PHE A 626 4.18 44.14 1.66
N ILE A 627 5.38 44.71 1.69
CA ILE A 627 6.47 44.31 2.59
C ILE A 627 6.82 45.48 3.51
N LYS A 628 6.98 45.17 4.81
CA LYS A 628 7.49 46.09 5.81
C LYS A 628 8.54 45.38 6.66
N GLY A 629 9.83 45.76 6.49
CA GLY A 629 10.92 45.02 7.13
C GLY A 629 10.98 43.58 6.70
N ASN A 630 10.94 42.67 7.63
CA ASN A 630 10.89 41.21 7.40
C ASN A 630 9.46 40.62 7.43
N THR A 631 8.44 41.46 7.32
CA THR A 631 7.03 41.06 7.31
C THR A 631 6.41 41.28 5.93
N ILE A 632 5.78 40.25 5.39
CA ILE A 632 4.98 40.31 4.17
C ILE A 632 3.50 40.16 4.53
N SER A 633 2.63 40.88 3.81
CA SER A 633 1.20 40.89 4.10
C SER A 633 0.36 40.93 2.83
N ASN A 634 -0.80 40.30 2.89
CA ASN A 634 -1.88 40.41 1.91
C ASN A 634 -3.19 40.84 2.62
N ASN A 635 -4.35 40.62 2.00
CA ASN A 635 -5.65 40.96 2.61
C ASN A 635 -6.05 40.04 3.78
N PHE A 636 -5.38 38.90 3.95
CA PHE A 636 -5.78 37.86 4.90
C PHE A 636 -4.79 37.70 6.04
N PHE A 637 -3.51 37.89 5.77
CA PHE A 637 -2.44 37.49 6.68
C PHE A 637 -1.30 38.52 6.73
N SER A 638 -0.64 38.54 7.90
CA SER A 638 0.66 39.13 8.13
C SER A 638 1.64 38.02 8.51
N VAL A 639 2.72 37.86 7.76
CA VAL A 639 3.71 36.80 7.90
C VAL A 639 5.06 37.37 8.17
N THR A 640 5.66 37.12 9.34
CA THR A 640 6.99 37.61 9.73
C THR A 640 8.01 36.49 9.63
N ILE A 641 9.11 36.76 8.95
CA ILE A 641 10.23 35.82 8.79
C ILE A 641 11.36 36.29 9.70
N ASP A 642 11.89 35.36 10.51
CA ASP A 642 13.05 35.67 11.36
C ASP A 642 14.31 35.74 10.48
N PRO A 643 15.01 36.87 10.45
CA PRO A 643 16.18 37.06 9.61
C PRO A 643 17.40 36.24 10.07
N GLN A 644 17.42 35.72 11.29
CA GLN A 644 18.52 34.92 11.81
C GLN A 644 18.36 33.43 11.45
N THR A 645 17.14 32.95 11.48
CA THR A 645 16.86 31.52 11.23
C THR A 645 16.22 31.25 9.85
N GLY A 646 15.62 32.27 9.23
CA GLY A 646 14.83 32.16 8.00
C GLY A 646 13.50 31.40 8.18
N ASN A 647 13.10 31.13 9.40
CA ASN A 647 11.83 30.47 9.73
C ASN A 647 10.69 31.50 9.76
N ILE A 648 9.44 31.07 9.60
CA ILE A 648 8.28 31.92 9.84
C ILE A 648 8.08 31.99 11.35
N SER A 649 8.38 33.16 11.94
CA SER A 649 8.30 33.40 13.37
C SER A 649 6.92 33.91 13.81
N SER A 650 6.08 34.39 12.88
CA SER A 650 4.71 34.82 13.15
C SER A 650 3.85 34.69 11.91
N LEU A 651 2.62 34.21 12.09
CA LEU A 651 1.57 34.11 11.07
C LEU A 651 0.26 34.56 11.69
N ILE A 652 -0.15 35.76 11.43
CA ILE A 652 -1.34 36.36 12.03
C ILE A 652 -2.45 36.51 11.01
N SER A 653 -3.63 36.00 11.34
CA SER A 653 -4.86 36.26 10.57
C SER A 653 -5.32 37.71 10.81
N LEU A 654 -5.46 38.50 9.76
CA LEU A 654 -5.97 39.87 9.84
C LEU A 654 -7.46 39.93 10.15
N LYS A 655 -8.19 38.80 9.98
CA LYS A 655 -9.64 38.73 10.25
C LYS A 655 -9.95 38.63 11.75
N ASN A 656 -9.17 37.88 12.51
CA ASN A 656 -9.46 37.59 13.93
C ASN A 656 -8.26 37.80 14.87
N GLY A 657 -7.13 38.25 14.36
CA GLY A 657 -5.93 38.51 15.14
C GLY A 657 -5.22 37.26 15.70
N HIS A 658 -5.63 36.04 15.32
CA HIS A 658 -5.02 34.83 15.84
C HIS A 658 -3.61 34.62 15.27
N GLU A 659 -2.66 34.32 16.20
CA GLU A 659 -1.28 33.94 15.89
C GLU A 659 -1.23 32.41 15.70
N TYR A 660 -0.86 31.94 14.51
CA TYR A 660 -0.81 30.53 14.14
C TYR A 660 0.53 29.84 14.40
N VAL A 661 1.58 30.57 14.77
CA VAL A 661 2.86 30.00 15.21
C VAL A 661 2.79 29.68 16.69
N ASP A 662 3.09 28.46 17.07
CA ASP A 662 3.22 28.09 18.48
C ASP A 662 4.54 28.61 19.06
N LYS A 663 4.46 29.73 19.77
CA LYS A 663 5.62 30.37 20.43
C LYS A 663 6.24 29.57 21.57
N LYS A 664 5.56 28.51 22.03
CA LYS A 664 6.05 27.61 23.09
C LYS A 664 6.81 26.42 22.53
N SER A 665 6.66 26.16 21.26
CA SER A 665 7.39 25.10 20.58
C SER A 665 8.87 25.48 20.41
N ALA A 666 9.74 24.46 20.43
CA ALA A 666 11.15 24.62 20.05
C ALA A 666 11.31 24.90 18.53
N PHE A 667 10.25 24.71 17.75
CA PHE A 667 10.25 24.88 16.30
C PHE A 667 9.26 25.96 15.88
N ALA A 668 9.63 26.75 14.86
CA ALA A 668 8.73 27.67 14.17
C ALA A 668 8.12 27.01 12.93
N LEU A 669 7.39 27.75 12.07
CA LEU A 669 6.90 27.19 10.82
C LEU A 669 8.01 27.21 9.76
N ASN A 670 8.07 26.13 8.97
CA ASN A 670 9.07 25.91 7.92
C ASN A 670 10.52 25.84 8.43
N SER A 671 10.72 25.31 9.65
CA SER A 671 12.05 25.10 10.24
C SER A 671 12.76 23.93 9.56
N TYR A 672 13.93 24.17 8.96
CA TYR A 672 14.76 23.10 8.40
C TYR A 672 15.48 22.36 9.55
N LEU A 673 15.37 21.05 9.58
CA LEU A 673 15.94 20.19 10.60
C LEU A 673 16.72 19.06 9.94
N TYR A 674 18.01 18.98 10.21
CA TYR A 674 18.87 17.89 9.73
C TYR A 674 19.19 16.94 10.87
N VAL A 675 18.95 15.66 10.64
CA VAL A 675 19.23 14.59 11.61
C VAL A 675 20.31 13.69 11.05
N LEU A 676 21.50 13.72 11.65
CA LEU A 676 22.62 12.84 11.28
C LEU A 676 22.51 11.52 12.04
N GLY A 677 22.73 10.41 11.31
CA GLY A 677 22.59 9.06 11.86
C GLY A 677 21.14 8.60 11.99
N LYS A 678 20.96 7.38 12.47
CA LYS A 678 19.65 6.73 12.59
C LYS A 678 19.20 6.43 14.02
N ASP A 679 20.05 6.70 14.99
CA ASP A 679 19.87 6.22 16.36
C ASP A 679 19.63 7.33 17.39
N SER A 680 19.69 8.61 17.00
CA SER A 680 19.52 9.74 17.93
C SER A 680 18.92 10.97 17.28
N THR A 681 17.97 11.60 17.96
CA THR A 681 17.48 12.97 17.67
C THR A 681 18.23 14.04 18.48
N GLU A 682 19.22 13.64 19.28
CA GLU A 682 19.96 14.57 20.14
C GLU A 682 20.86 15.54 19.35
N LYS A 683 21.11 15.25 18.07
CA LYS A 683 21.92 16.07 17.17
C LYS A 683 21.11 16.56 15.98
N ILE A 684 20.04 17.30 16.24
CA ILE A 684 19.37 18.10 15.21
C ILE A 684 20.25 19.30 14.91
N SER A 685 20.57 19.49 13.64
CA SER A 685 21.33 20.63 13.15
C SER A 685 20.44 21.51 12.29
N GLU A 686 20.61 22.82 12.41
CA GLU A 686 19.84 23.86 11.73
C GLU A 686 20.70 24.62 10.70
N PRO A 687 20.12 25.45 9.82
CA PRO A 687 20.85 26.29 8.89
C PRO A 687 21.68 27.38 9.60
N SER A 688 22.74 27.82 8.92
CA SER A 688 23.57 28.93 9.33
C SER A 688 23.74 29.94 8.19
N ASP A 689 24.32 31.08 8.50
CA ASP A 689 24.63 32.19 7.54
C ASP A 689 23.37 32.56 6.72
N VAL A 690 22.27 32.77 7.43
CA VAL A 690 20.99 33.13 6.80
C VAL A 690 21.01 34.54 6.27
N VAL A 691 20.65 34.71 5.00
CA VAL A 691 20.48 36.00 4.34
C VAL A 691 19.05 36.11 3.83
N LEU A 692 18.28 36.99 4.42
CA LEU A 692 16.89 37.23 4.01
C LEU A 692 16.85 38.33 2.97
N LYS A 693 16.21 38.11 1.82
CA LYS A 693 16.06 39.04 0.71
C LYS A 693 14.62 39.15 0.25
N VAL A 694 14.21 40.33 -0.14
CA VAL A 694 12.97 40.53 -0.88
C VAL A 694 13.18 40.00 -2.30
N LYS A 695 12.30 39.10 -2.76
CA LYS A 695 12.31 38.62 -4.14
C LYS A 695 11.25 39.33 -4.97
N GLU A 696 10.02 39.41 -4.48
CA GLU A 696 8.93 40.11 -5.15
C GLU A 696 8.30 41.11 -4.20
N ASN A 697 8.05 42.33 -4.68
CA ASN A 697 7.42 43.38 -3.91
C ASN A 697 6.42 44.15 -4.79
N GLY A 698 5.37 43.45 -5.17
CA GLY A 698 4.32 44.04 -6.00
C GLY A 698 2.92 43.79 -5.43
N PRO A 699 1.92 44.46 -6.01
CA PRO A 699 0.59 44.46 -5.43
C PRO A 699 -0.14 43.11 -5.56
N LEU A 700 0.25 42.26 -6.50
CA LEU A 700 -0.35 40.94 -6.66
C LEU A 700 0.41 39.86 -5.88
N VAL A 701 1.74 39.89 -5.96
CA VAL A 701 2.62 38.96 -5.32
C VAL A 701 3.68 39.68 -4.52
N ALA A 702 3.84 39.28 -3.27
CA ALA A 702 4.99 39.65 -2.44
C ALA A 702 5.66 38.38 -1.89
N SER A 703 6.98 38.32 -1.97
CA SER A 703 7.74 37.20 -1.44
C SER A 703 9.12 37.59 -0.92
N MET A 704 9.59 36.80 0.05
CA MET A 704 10.93 36.88 0.60
C MET A 704 11.60 35.53 0.55
N VAL A 705 12.90 35.52 0.32
CA VAL A 705 13.71 34.29 0.27
C VAL A 705 14.79 34.34 1.35
N ALA A 706 14.82 33.35 2.21
CA ALA A 706 15.92 33.09 3.12
C ALA A 706 16.89 32.13 2.44
N GLN A 707 18.06 32.58 2.10
CA GLN A 707 19.18 31.77 1.57
C GLN A 707 20.16 31.47 2.71
N SER A 708 20.62 30.23 2.83
CA SER A 708 21.49 29.81 3.93
C SER A 708 22.43 28.68 3.52
N LYS A 709 23.48 28.46 4.32
CA LYS A 709 24.13 27.17 4.41
C LYS A 709 23.22 26.22 5.20
N ALA A 710 23.23 24.95 4.85
CA ALA A 710 22.41 23.96 5.57
C ALA A 710 23.15 22.61 5.63
N PRO A 711 23.16 21.94 6.78
CA PRO A 711 23.74 20.61 6.90
C PRO A 711 23.14 19.65 5.86
N GLY A 712 23.96 18.82 5.23
CA GLY A 712 23.56 17.87 4.19
C GLY A 712 23.31 18.48 2.81
N CYS A 713 23.46 19.82 2.63
CA CYS A 713 23.22 20.55 1.39
C CYS A 713 24.36 21.50 1.06
N ASN A 714 24.59 21.77 -0.24
CA ASN A 714 25.48 22.84 -0.69
C ASN A 714 24.86 24.20 -0.39
N TRP A 715 23.58 24.34 -0.52
CA TRP A 715 22.78 25.52 -0.18
C TRP A 715 21.31 25.15 0.08
N LEU A 716 20.61 26.02 0.80
CA LEU A 716 19.19 25.98 1.03
C LEU A 716 18.57 27.35 0.73
N LYS A 717 17.46 27.38 0.00
CA LYS A 717 16.61 28.54 -0.23
C LYS A 717 15.20 28.25 0.20
N ARG A 718 14.63 29.11 1.05
CA ARG A 718 13.23 28.97 1.52
C ARG A 718 12.51 30.27 1.16
N GLU A 719 11.57 30.17 0.22
CA GLU A 719 10.71 31.28 -0.18
C GLU A 719 9.39 31.23 0.56
N VAL A 720 8.95 32.35 1.08
CA VAL A 720 7.61 32.61 1.61
C VAL A 720 6.92 33.59 0.69
N ARG A 721 5.78 33.23 0.14
CA ARG A 721 5.02 34.03 -0.82
C ARG A 721 3.58 34.22 -0.37
N VAL A 722 3.06 35.41 -0.53
CA VAL A 722 1.65 35.76 -0.39
C VAL A 722 1.11 36.33 -1.69
N VAL A 723 -0.12 36.01 -2.02
CA VAL A 723 -0.82 36.48 -3.21
C VAL A 723 -2.07 37.28 -2.78
N TYR A 724 -2.42 38.34 -3.49
CA TYR A 724 -3.42 39.33 -3.09
C TYR A 724 -4.77 38.72 -2.68
N ASN A 725 -5.38 37.91 -3.51
CA ASN A 725 -6.69 37.31 -3.28
C ASN A 725 -6.62 35.83 -2.82
N GLN A 726 -5.44 35.35 -2.46
CA GLN A 726 -5.23 34.00 -2.02
C GLN A 726 -5.34 33.91 -0.50
N SER A 727 -6.19 33.02 0.00
CA SER A 727 -6.42 32.85 1.45
C SER A 727 -5.46 31.85 2.10
N TRP A 728 -4.37 31.48 1.43
CA TRP A 728 -3.30 30.63 1.96
C TRP A 728 -1.93 31.22 1.58
N ILE A 729 -0.89 30.66 2.17
CA ILE A 729 0.49 31.09 2.02
C ILE A 729 1.25 29.98 1.31
N ASP A 730 1.99 30.33 0.26
CA ASP A 730 2.83 29.40 -0.47
C ASP A 730 4.25 29.42 0.07
N LEU A 731 4.87 28.25 0.15
CA LEU A 731 6.26 28.06 0.54
C LEU A 731 6.96 27.24 -0.54
N THR A 732 8.15 27.64 -0.92
CA THR A 732 9.02 26.87 -1.80
C THR A 732 10.37 26.67 -1.11
N ASN A 733 10.73 25.43 -0.83
CA ASN A 733 12.01 25.07 -0.26
C ASN A 733 12.85 24.37 -1.34
N SER A 734 13.87 25.06 -1.82
CA SER A 734 14.83 24.53 -2.80
C SER A 734 16.15 24.23 -2.11
N LEU A 735 16.71 23.07 -2.34
CA LEU A 735 17.98 22.66 -1.77
C LEU A 735 18.85 21.92 -2.80
N ASP A 736 20.18 22.09 -2.70
CA ASP A 736 21.13 21.30 -3.47
C ASP A 736 21.74 20.24 -2.53
N LYS A 737 21.12 19.06 -2.57
CA LYS A 737 21.43 17.93 -1.69
C LYS A 737 22.80 17.32 -2.01
N ILE A 738 23.66 17.23 -1.01
CA ILE A 738 24.93 16.49 -1.13
C ILE A 738 24.62 14.99 -1.09
N SER A 739 25.00 14.25 -2.15
CA SER A 739 24.85 12.78 -2.17
C SER A 739 25.74 12.12 -1.15
N THR A 740 25.18 11.28 -0.30
CA THR A 740 25.93 10.53 0.71
C THR A 740 25.20 9.25 1.11
N ARG A 741 25.99 8.21 1.47
CA ARG A 741 25.49 6.98 2.09
C ARG A 741 25.55 6.99 3.62
N VAL A 742 26.04 8.07 4.22
CA VAL A 742 25.90 8.29 5.66
C VAL A 742 24.42 8.47 5.97
N LYS A 743 23.90 7.73 6.95
CA LYS A 743 22.49 7.76 7.30
C LYS A 743 22.09 9.13 7.83
N GLU A 744 21.08 9.71 7.21
CA GLU A 744 20.60 11.07 7.50
C GLU A 744 19.12 11.24 7.17
N GLY A 745 18.52 12.28 7.73
CA GLY A 745 17.15 12.71 7.39
C GLY A 745 17.05 14.23 7.39
N ILE A 746 16.24 14.76 6.46
CA ILE A 746 15.89 16.18 6.37
C ILE A 746 14.40 16.32 6.59
N HIS A 747 14.04 17.23 7.50
CA HIS A 747 12.66 17.53 7.84
C HIS A 747 12.40 19.03 7.73
N PHE A 748 11.13 19.40 7.50
CA PHE A 748 10.64 20.75 7.71
C PHE A 748 9.57 20.73 8.79
N GLY A 749 9.83 21.46 9.89
CA GLY A 749 8.94 21.51 11.04
C GLY A 749 7.86 22.57 10.89
N PHE A 750 6.65 22.28 11.37
CA PHE A 750 5.50 23.18 11.36
C PHE A 750 4.78 23.07 12.72
N ALA A 751 5.11 23.98 13.62
CA ALA A 751 4.49 24.05 14.95
C ALA A 751 3.33 25.04 14.95
N PHE A 752 2.10 24.52 14.82
CA PHE A 752 0.88 25.33 14.74
C PHE A 752 0.28 25.62 16.10
N ASN A 753 -0.14 26.87 16.34
CA ASN A 753 -0.87 27.26 17.54
C ASN A 753 -2.37 26.99 17.42
N VAL A 754 -2.75 25.72 17.51
CA VAL A 754 -4.14 25.24 17.47
C VAL A 754 -4.40 24.38 18.72
N ALA A 755 -4.66 25.05 19.84
CA ALA A 755 -4.80 24.39 21.14
C ALA A 755 -5.83 23.26 21.10
N ASN A 756 -5.41 22.05 21.51
CA ASN A 756 -6.26 20.86 21.51
C ASN A 756 -6.85 20.47 20.13
N GLY A 757 -6.20 20.86 19.03
CA GLY A 757 -6.62 20.53 17.68
C GLY A 757 -6.76 19.02 17.45
N THR A 758 -7.71 18.63 16.63
CA THR A 758 -7.83 17.27 16.08
C THR A 758 -7.16 17.26 14.73
N THR A 759 -6.23 16.32 14.54
CA THR A 759 -5.58 16.11 13.26
C THR A 759 -6.42 15.20 12.38
N ARG A 760 -6.61 15.60 11.13
CA ARG A 760 -7.25 14.82 10.08
C ARG A 760 -6.33 14.75 8.88
N ILE A 761 -6.26 13.59 8.26
CA ILE A 761 -5.33 13.30 7.16
C ILE A 761 -6.12 12.79 5.98
N ASP A 762 -5.97 13.45 4.84
CA ASP A 762 -6.47 12.95 3.56
C ASP A 762 -5.66 11.72 3.15
N ILE A 763 -6.29 10.57 3.15
CA ILE A 763 -5.73 9.30 2.66
C ILE A 763 -6.45 8.89 1.36
N PRO A 764 -5.90 7.99 0.56
CA PRO A 764 -6.62 7.49 -0.60
C PRO A 764 -8.04 7.06 -0.22
N TRP A 765 -9.03 7.56 -0.94
CA TRP A 765 -10.46 7.26 -0.76
C TRP A 765 -11.03 7.47 0.65
N GLY A 766 -10.38 8.25 1.51
CA GLY A 766 -10.86 8.46 2.87
C GLY A 766 -10.22 9.65 3.59
N VAL A 767 -10.64 9.82 4.82
CA VAL A 767 -10.03 10.73 5.79
C VAL A 767 -9.78 9.95 7.07
N MET A 768 -8.57 10.05 7.61
CA MET A 768 -8.14 9.33 8.81
C MET A 768 -7.85 10.30 9.95
N ILE A 769 -8.32 9.95 11.15
CA ILE A 769 -7.92 10.59 12.41
C ILE A 769 -6.89 9.67 13.08
N PRO A 770 -5.60 10.09 13.22
CA PRO A 770 -4.57 9.28 13.86
C PRO A 770 -4.99 8.76 15.26
N ASN A 771 -4.60 7.55 15.58
CA ASN A 771 -5.02 6.75 16.73
C ASN A 771 -6.46 6.25 16.70
N TYR A 772 -7.41 7.05 16.21
CA TYR A 772 -8.84 6.70 16.23
C TYR A 772 -9.21 5.75 15.09
N ASP A 773 -8.78 6.10 13.87
CA ASP A 773 -9.09 5.35 12.65
C ASP A 773 -7.96 4.39 12.23
N GLN A 774 -7.13 3.94 13.17
CA GLN A 774 -6.02 3.03 12.90
C GLN A 774 -6.22 1.67 13.57
N LEU A 775 -5.92 0.60 12.82
CA LEU A 775 -5.88 -0.75 13.35
C LEU A 775 -4.80 -0.90 14.46
N PRO A 776 -4.93 -1.87 15.38
CA PRO A 776 -4.02 -2.01 16.52
C PRO A 776 -2.55 -2.08 16.16
N ALA A 777 -2.20 -2.76 15.07
CA ALA A 777 -0.81 -2.94 14.63
C ALA A 777 -0.40 -1.96 13.52
N ALA A 778 -1.16 -0.90 13.27
CA ALA A 778 -0.82 0.14 12.31
C ALA A 778 0.39 0.95 12.79
N ASN A 779 1.20 1.45 11.83
CA ASN A 779 2.31 2.34 12.11
C ASN A 779 1.83 3.65 12.76
N ARG A 780 2.54 4.09 13.81
CA ARG A 780 2.31 5.36 14.53
C ARG A 780 3.60 6.18 14.68
N ASN A 781 4.57 5.95 13.82
CA ASN A 781 5.83 6.69 13.80
C ASN A 781 5.85 7.72 12.67
N TRP A 782 5.38 7.34 11.49
CA TRP A 782 5.20 8.20 10.34
C TRP A 782 3.92 7.83 9.60
N LEU A 783 3.42 8.76 8.82
CA LEU A 783 2.19 8.67 8.07
C LEU A 783 2.44 9.15 6.64
N THR A 784 1.54 8.81 5.74
CA THR A 784 1.45 9.40 4.40
C THR A 784 0.11 10.11 4.25
N PHE A 785 0.06 11.09 3.37
CA PHE A 785 -1.17 11.79 3.02
C PHE A 785 -1.24 12.08 1.52
N GLN A 786 -2.45 12.34 1.02
CA GLN A 786 -2.68 12.63 -0.38
C GLN A 786 -2.51 14.13 -0.67
N HIS A 787 -3.49 14.94 -0.32
CA HIS A 787 -3.52 16.36 -0.70
C HIS A 787 -3.44 17.30 0.50
N TRP A 788 -3.89 16.89 1.69
CA TRP A 788 -3.93 17.78 2.83
C TRP A 788 -3.86 17.07 4.18
N VAL A 789 -3.41 17.83 5.17
CA VAL A 789 -3.48 17.53 6.60
C VAL A 789 -4.13 18.72 7.28
N ASP A 790 -5.18 18.48 8.07
CA ASP A 790 -5.87 19.51 8.84
C ASP A 790 -5.63 19.33 10.35
N ILE A 791 -5.33 20.43 11.03
CA ILE A 791 -5.27 20.46 12.49
C ILE A 791 -6.20 21.57 12.96
N SER A 792 -7.32 21.21 13.58
CA SER A 792 -8.35 22.19 13.94
C SER A 792 -9.09 21.86 15.22
N ASN A 793 -9.55 22.89 15.90
CA ASN A 793 -10.52 22.83 16.97
C ASN A 793 -11.84 23.54 16.58
N SER A 794 -12.73 23.80 17.51
CA SER A 794 -14.02 24.44 17.22
C SER A 794 -13.92 25.94 16.84
N LYS A 795 -12.75 26.57 16.95
CA LYS A 795 -12.56 28.01 16.73
C LYS A 795 -11.57 28.35 15.63
N VAL A 796 -10.45 27.64 15.60
CA VAL A 796 -9.33 27.89 14.67
C VAL A 796 -8.76 26.58 14.17
N GLY A 797 -8.21 26.63 12.96
CA GLY A 797 -7.59 25.49 12.32
C GLY A 797 -6.59 25.93 11.25
N VAL A 798 -5.80 24.97 10.84
CA VAL A 798 -4.85 25.09 9.74
C VAL A 798 -4.98 23.84 8.88
N THR A 799 -5.21 24.02 7.58
CA THR A 799 -4.99 22.98 6.59
C THR A 799 -3.63 23.23 5.93
N TRP A 800 -2.84 22.18 5.86
CA TRP A 800 -1.47 22.19 5.33
C TRP A 800 -1.34 21.17 4.20
N THR A 801 -0.52 21.47 3.20
CA THR A 801 -0.18 20.53 2.12
C THR A 801 1.31 20.54 1.82
N ALA A 802 1.81 19.41 1.31
CA ALA A 802 3.12 19.25 0.67
C ALA A 802 2.93 18.48 -0.64
N ILE A 803 3.29 19.10 -1.76
CA ILE A 803 2.98 18.56 -3.08
C ILE A 803 3.88 17.35 -3.37
N GLU A 804 5.20 17.48 -3.21
CA GLU A 804 6.17 16.45 -3.57
C GLU A 804 6.48 15.45 -2.45
N SER A 805 6.31 15.88 -1.16
CA SER A 805 6.71 15.09 0.01
C SER A 805 5.51 14.58 0.80
N PRO A 806 5.05 13.34 0.57
CA PRO A 806 3.86 12.80 1.23
C PRO A 806 4.11 12.28 2.64
N LEU A 807 5.37 12.25 3.11
CA LEU A 807 5.71 11.71 4.43
C LEU A 807 5.53 12.75 5.53
N LEU A 808 4.92 12.32 6.60
CA LEU A 808 4.59 13.12 7.77
C LEU A 808 5.03 12.40 9.05
N GLU A 809 5.74 13.07 9.94
CA GLU A 809 5.89 12.68 11.33
C GLU A 809 5.06 13.61 12.22
N TYR A 810 4.44 13.06 13.26
CA TYR A 810 3.49 13.75 14.10
C TYR A 810 4.00 13.90 15.54
N GLY A 811 4.19 15.12 15.99
CA GLY A 811 4.58 15.46 17.36
C GLY A 811 6.06 15.26 17.69
N ARG A 812 6.72 14.35 17.04
CA ARG A 812 8.13 14.03 17.27
C ARG A 812 8.77 13.33 16.07
N LEU A 813 10.09 13.45 15.97
CA LEU A 813 10.89 12.72 15.00
C LEU A 813 11.13 11.28 15.52
N SER A 814 11.16 10.30 14.61
CA SER A 814 11.32 8.87 14.91
C SER A 814 12.73 8.38 14.56
N PRO A 815 13.75 8.53 15.45
CA PRO A 815 15.14 8.23 15.09
C PRO A 815 15.48 6.73 15.10
N ASN A 816 14.88 5.98 16.02
CA ASN A 816 15.34 4.62 16.36
C ASN A 816 14.75 3.49 15.50
N LEU A 817 13.90 3.84 14.52
CA LEU A 817 13.13 2.84 13.76
C LEU A 817 13.52 2.80 12.28
N ARG A 818 14.44 3.67 11.91
CA ARG A 818 14.82 3.92 10.53
C ARG A 818 15.56 2.74 9.94
N GLY A 819 15.01 2.17 8.89
CA GLY A 819 15.66 1.17 8.07
C GLY A 819 15.60 -0.27 8.56
N TRP A 820 14.84 -0.61 9.64
CA TRP A 820 14.64 -2.02 10.01
C TRP A 820 13.40 -2.29 10.84
N ALA A 821 12.53 -3.07 10.29
CA ALA A 821 11.34 -3.58 10.89
C ALA A 821 11.55 -4.43 12.17
N PHE A 822 12.76 -4.88 12.47
CA PHE A 822 13.06 -5.73 13.65
C PHE A 822 13.08 -5.00 14.99
N ARG A 823 12.97 -3.66 15.00
CA ARG A 823 12.99 -2.88 16.23
C ARG A 823 11.59 -2.60 16.78
N GLN A 824 10.65 -3.54 16.66
CA GLN A 824 9.25 -3.41 17.09
C GLN A 824 9.09 -2.87 18.52
N LYS A 825 10.02 -3.14 19.42
CA LYS A 825 10.00 -2.61 20.80
C LYS A 825 10.07 -1.08 20.89
N TYR A 826 10.55 -0.40 19.84
CA TYR A 826 10.65 1.06 19.78
C TYR A 826 9.48 1.72 19.03
N TRP A 827 8.59 0.95 18.40
CA TRP A 827 7.47 1.48 17.68
C TRP A 827 6.43 2.06 18.62
N TYR A 828 5.92 3.24 18.27
CA TYR A 828 4.94 3.93 19.08
C TYR A 828 3.61 3.18 19.03
N LYS A 829 3.00 3.01 20.20
CA LYS A 829 1.68 2.37 20.32
C LYS A 829 0.54 3.37 20.11
N LYS A 830 0.82 4.66 20.30
CA LYS A 830 -0.12 5.76 20.06
C LYS A 830 0.65 7.04 19.73
N PHE A 831 0.01 7.94 19.00
CA PHE A 831 0.44 9.33 18.89
C PHE A 831 0.04 10.09 20.17
N GLU A 832 0.90 10.93 20.65
CA GLU A 832 0.54 11.92 21.66
C GLU A 832 -0.16 13.09 21.00
N LYS A 833 -1.12 13.71 21.69
CA LYS A 833 -1.84 14.86 21.19
C LYS A 833 -0.89 16.03 21.05
N CYS A 834 -0.71 16.52 19.84
CA CYS A 834 0.23 17.55 19.49
C CYS A 834 -0.29 18.39 18.32
N GLN A 835 0.27 19.60 18.11
CA GLN A 835 -0.05 20.47 17.00
C GLN A 835 1.17 20.70 16.09
N THR A 836 2.27 20.02 16.36
CA THR A 836 3.48 20.06 15.54
C THR A 836 3.52 18.89 14.58
N ILE A 837 3.71 19.19 13.33
CA ILE A 837 3.96 18.18 12.28
C ILE A 837 5.32 18.44 11.64
N PHE A 838 5.92 17.39 11.13
CA PHE A 838 7.18 17.45 10.41
C PHE A 838 6.98 16.82 9.04
N SER A 839 7.18 17.57 7.97
CA SER A 839 7.38 16.97 6.65
C SER A 839 8.71 16.25 6.67
N TRP A 840 8.67 14.92 6.51
CA TRP A 840 9.91 14.14 6.37
C TRP A 840 10.32 14.12 4.91
N ALA A 841 11.00 15.21 4.50
CA ALA A 841 11.25 15.48 3.10
C ALA A 841 12.22 14.51 2.44
N LEU A 842 13.30 14.15 3.13
CA LEU A 842 14.34 13.27 2.60
C LEU A 842 14.91 12.36 3.68
N ASN A 843 15.32 11.16 3.28
CA ASN A 843 16.14 10.27 4.09
C ASN A 843 16.94 9.28 3.22
N ASN A 844 17.76 8.44 3.88
CA ASN A 844 18.45 7.32 3.24
C ASN A 844 18.67 6.16 4.23
N TYR A 845 17.68 5.93 5.08
CA TYR A 845 17.83 5.00 6.23
C TYR A 845 17.80 3.52 5.85
N TRP A 846 17.28 3.16 4.69
CA TRP A 846 17.28 1.77 4.21
C TRP A 846 18.69 1.27 3.91
N SER A 847 18.89 -0.05 4.00
CA SER A 847 20.19 -0.71 3.68
C SER A 847 20.14 -1.41 2.33
N THR A 848 18.96 -1.66 1.81
CA THR A 848 18.64 -2.28 0.53
C THR A 848 17.18 -1.89 0.18
N ASN A 849 16.65 -2.34 -0.93
CA ASN A 849 15.27 -2.13 -1.41
C ASN A 849 14.99 -0.71 -1.91
N PHE A 850 15.34 0.33 -1.16
CA PHE A 850 15.24 1.73 -1.58
C PHE A 850 16.63 2.32 -1.86
N PRO A 851 16.73 3.42 -2.66
CA PRO A 851 18.01 4.08 -2.91
C PRO A 851 18.73 4.46 -1.61
N LEU A 852 20.02 4.23 -1.57
CA LEU A 852 20.85 4.49 -0.38
C LEU A 852 21.40 5.91 -0.31
N GLU A 853 21.26 6.67 -1.39
CA GLU A 853 21.74 8.03 -1.53
C GLU A 853 20.93 8.78 -2.57
N GLN A 854 20.78 10.06 -2.37
CA GLN A 854 20.20 10.97 -3.35
C GLN A 854 20.92 12.32 -3.28
N GLY A 855 20.99 13.03 -4.40
CA GLY A 855 21.71 14.31 -4.48
C GLY A 855 21.19 15.21 -5.59
N GLY A 856 21.72 16.45 -5.64
CA GLY A 856 21.34 17.49 -6.59
C GLY A 856 20.13 18.29 -6.18
N ILE A 857 19.60 19.11 -7.09
CA ILE A 857 18.54 20.08 -6.79
C ILE A 857 17.20 19.35 -6.56
N ILE A 858 16.56 19.69 -5.45
CA ILE A 858 15.24 19.21 -5.04
C ILE A 858 14.41 20.44 -4.64
N ASP A 859 13.25 20.58 -5.27
CA ASP A 859 12.26 21.61 -4.94
C ASP A 859 11.08 20.95 -4.23
N LEU A 860 10.63 21.58 -3.15
CA LEU A 860 9.53 21.11 -2.30
C LEU A 860 8.56 22.28 -2.10
N HIS A 861 7.30 22.07 -2.47
CA HIS A 861 6.25 23.05 -2.37
C HIS A 861 5.29 22.70 -1.23
N TYR A 862 5.03 23.68 -0.37
CA TYR A 862 4.08 23.59 0.72
C TYR A 862 3.11 24.76 0.65
N ALA A 863 1.92 24.55 1.19
CA ALA A 863 1.00 25.66 1.42
C ALA A 863 0.32 25.54 2.78
N ILE A 864 -0.05 26.69 3.35
CA ILE A 864 -0.68 26.79 4.66
C ILE A 864 -1.95 27.62 4.54
N LEU A 865 -3.10 27.01 4.81
CA LEU A 865 -4.41 27.67 4.86
C LEU A 865 -4.89 27.79 6.30
N PRO A 866 -4.73 28.97 6.94
CA PRO A 866 -5.40 29.25 8.21
C PRO A 866 -6.91 29.42 8.04
N HIS A 867 -7.70 28.85 8.94
CA HIS A 867 -9.16 28.92 8.86
C HIS A 867 -9.80 28.85 10.25
N GLY A 868 -11.13 28.77 10.32
CA GLY A 868 -11.90 28.57 11.56
C GLY A 868 -11.94 27.11 11.99
N SER A 869 -13.13 26.62 12.38
CA SER A 869 -13.35 25.19 12.63
C SER A 869 -13.16 24.37 11.35
N TYR A 870 -12.99 23.07 11.50
CA TYR A 870 -12.87 22.14 10.37
C TYR A 870 -14.09 22.20 9.44
N ASP A 871 -13.81 22.36 8.16
CA ASP A 871 -14.78 22.20 7.09
C ASP A 871 -14.18 21.31 5.99
N PRO A 872 -14.76 20.10 5.76
CA PRO A 872 -14.21 19.16 4.79
C PRO A 872 -14.20 19.70 3.36
N VAL A 873 -15.12 20.61 3.02
CA VAL A 873 -15.16 21.23 1.70
C VAL A 873 -13.97 22.17 1.50
N THR A 874 -13.68 22.99 2.48
CA THR A 874 -12.53 23.93 2.46
C THR A 874 -11.22 23.18 2.39
N ALA A 875 -11.03 22.16 3.24
CA ALA A 875 -9.80 21.36 3.25
C ALA A 875 -9.56 20.65 1.90
N ASN A 876 -10.61 19.99 1.37
CA ASN A 876 -10.51 19.29 0.10
C ASN A 876 -10.25 20.23 -1.09
N ARG A 877 -10.96 21.38 -1.15
CA ARG A 877 -10.75 22.36 -2.23
C ARG A 877 -9.35 22.95 -2.20
N PHE A 878 -8.85 23.31 -1.02
CA PHE A 878 -7.49 23.78 -0.86
C PHE A 878 -6.46 22.76 -1.36
N GLY A 879 -6.53 21.52 -0.90
CA GLY A 879 -5.62 20.46 -1.33
C GLY A 879 -5.67 20.22 -2.83
N MET A 880 -6.87 20.19 -3.42
CA MET A 880 -7.04 19.99 -4.85
C MET A 880 -6.63 21.21 -5.68
N ASP A 881 -6.88 22.44 -5.21
CA ASP A 881 -6.49 23.67 -5.91
C ASP A 881 -4.97 23.77 -6.05
N GLU A 882 -4.21 23.34 -5.02
CA GLU A 882 -2.75 23.31 -5.03
C GLU A 882 -2.19 22.19 -5.93
N ASN A 883 -2.79 21.00 -5.91
CA ASN A 883 -2.29 19.85 -6.67
C ASN A 883 -2.78 19.84 -8.13
N ARG A 884 -3.91 20.54 -8.45
CA ARG A 884 -4.48 20.65 -9.81
C ARG A 884 -4.62 22.11 -10.21
N PRO A 885 -3.53 22.83 -10.53
CA PRO A 885 -3.56 24.24 -10.86
C PRO A 885 -4.43 24.52 -12.10
N LEU A 886 -4.88 25.78 -12.23
CA LEU A 886 -5.51 26.27 -13.46
C LEU A 886 -4.51 26.21 -14.63
N ILE A 887 -5.00 25.88 -15.83
CA ILE A 887 -4.17 25.68 -17.01
C ILE A 887 -4.43 26.84 -17.99
N ALA A 888 -3.38 27.63 -18.29
CA ALA A 888 -3.46 28.71 -19.27
C ALA A 888 -2.93 28.23 -20.63
N VAL A 889 -3.70 28.48 -21.69
CA VAL A 889 -3.37 28.08 -23.05
C VAL A 889 -3.56 29.29 -24.00
N PRO A 890 -2.59 29.65 -24.84
CA PRO A 890 -2.76 30.72 -25.81
C PRO A 890 -3.81 30.30 -26.86
N VAL A 891 -4.80 31.17 -27.15
CA VAL A 891 -5.93 30.89 -28.06
C VAL A 891 -6.26 32.09 -28.94
N GLN A 892 -6.85 31.89 -30.10
CA GLN A 892 -7.34 33.01 -30.93
C GLN A 892 -8.73 33.49 -30.48
N LYS A 893 -9.60 32.54 -30.15
CA LYS A 893 -10.98 32.80 -29.67
C LYS A 893 -11.27 31.92 -28.44
N LYS A 894 -12.35 32.24 -27.71
CA LYS A 894 -12.80 31.44 -26.59
C LYS A 894 -13.11 30.01 -27.07
N PRO A 895 -12.46 28.98 -26.53
CA PRO A 895 -12.82 27.62 -26.82
C PRO A 895 -14.25 27.29 -26.38
N LEU A 896 -14.94 26.52 -27.17
CA LEU A 896 -16.18 25.88 -26.72
C LEU A 896 -15.77 24.77 -25.75
N THR A 897 -15.94 25.05 -24.48
CA THR A 897 -15.80 24.02 -23.43
C THR A 897 -17.16 23.47 -23.11
N LYS A 898 -17.32 22.16 -23.16
CA LYS A 898 -18.51 21.54 -22.58
C LYS A 898 -18.30 21.36 -21.09
N SER A 899 -18.99 22.17 -20.30
CA SER A 899 -19.23 21.91 -18.88
C SER A 899 -20.40 20.94 -18.82
N TRP A 900 -20.15 19.65 -18.82
CA TRP A 900 -21.17 18.63 -18.90
C TRP A 900 -22.17 18.70 -17.76
N VAL A 901 -21.68 18.86 -16.55
CA VAL A 901 -22.48 18.69 -15.35
C VAL A 901 -22.01 19.62 -14.23
N ARG A 902 -22.96 20.15 -13.48
CA ARG A 902 -22.73 20.82 -12.20
C ARG A 902 -23.26 19.97 -11.06
N ILE A 903 -22.57 19.97 -9.94
CA ILE A 903 -22.98 19.32 -8.71
C ILE A 903 -23.51 20.39 -7.77
N GLY A 904 -24.79 20.26 -7.34
CA GLY A 904 -25.41 21.20 -6.41
C GLY A 904 -24.88 21.10 -4.97
N ASN A 905 -24.41 19.93 -4.56
CA ASN A 905 -23.90 19.68 -3.21
C ASN A 905 -22.38 19.90 -3.14
N PRO A 906 -21.85 20.90 -2.41
CA PRO A 906 -20.43 21.19 -2.35
C PRO A 906 -19.59 20.11 -1.65
N LYS A 907 -20.22 19.21 -0.87
CA LYS A 907 -19.55 18.10 -0.20
C LYS A 907 -19.32 16.89 -1.11
N VAL A 908 -19.82 16.96 -2.34
CA VAL A 908 -19.62 15.96 -3.39
C VAL A 908 -18.85 16.62 -4.53
N PHE A 909 -17.83 15.97 -5.03
CA PHE A 909 -17.05 16.50 -6.13
C PHE A 909 -16.77 15.44 -7.21
N ILE A 910 -16.40 15.88 -8.39
CA ILE A 910 -15.97 15.01 -9.47
C ILE A 910 -14.50 14.65 -9.25
N SER A 911 -14.23 13.38 -8.96
CA SER A 911 -12.86 12.88 -8.86
C SER A 911 -12.20 12.74 -10.23
N ILE A 912 -12.98 12.28 -11.23
CA ILE A 912 -12.59 12.19 -12.64
C ILE A 912 -13.78 12.22 -13.56
N LEU A 913 -13.61 12.84 -14.73
CA LEU A 913 -14.45 12.71 -15.90
C LEU A 913 -13.59 12.17 -17.04
N LYS A 914 -13.95 11.01 -17.62
CA LYS A 914 -13.14 10.37 -18.67
C LYS A 914 -14.01 9.65 -19.69
N GLN A 915 -13.45 9.33 -20.87
CA GLN A 915 -14.08 8.38 -21.78
C GLN A 915 -14.10 6.98 -21.16
N SER A 916 -15.18 6.23 -21.41
CA SER A 916 -15.27 4.84 -20.98
C SER A 916 -14.21 3.96 -21.64
N ASP A 917 -13.87 2.85 -21.00
CA ASP A 917 -12.87 1.92 -21.50
C ASP A 917 -13.28 1.25 -22.81
N ASP A 918 -14.61 1.13 -23.08
CA ASP A 918 -15.16 0.62 -24.34
C ASP A 918 -15.26 1.70 -25.45
N GLY A 919 -14.92 2.96 -25.14
CA GLY A 919 -14.94 4.08 -26.06
C GLY A 919 -16.35 4.52 -26.50
N LYS A 920 -17.43 3.97 -25.89
CA LYS A 920 -18.83 4.21 -26.33
C LYS A 920 -19.57 5.24 -25.50
N GLY A 921 -19.01 5.66 -24.39
CA GLY A 921 -19.63 6.63 -23.50
C GLY A 921 -18.59 7.31 -22.61
N MET A 922 -19.06 7.90 -21.55
CA MET A 922 -18.23 8.62 -20.58
C MET A 922 -18.48 8.12 -19.17
N ILE A 923 -17.45 8.22 -18.34
CA ILE A 923 -17.50 7.92 -16.91
C ILE A 923 -17.41 9.22 -16.13
N LEU A 924 -18.39 9.44 -15.28
CA LEU A 924 -18.40 10.49 -14.28
C LEU A 924 -18.25 9.81 -12.90
N ARG A 925 -17.13 10.00 -12.23
CA ARG A 925 -16.94 9.49 -10.87
C ARG A 925 -17.02 10.61 -9.87
N LEU A 926 -17.86 10.38 -8.84
CA LEU A 926 -18.10 11.30 -7.75
C LEU A 926 -17.56 10.73 -6.45
N ARG A 927 -17.02 11.61 -5.61
CA ARG A 927 -16.57 11.30 -4.25
C ARG A 927 -17.20 12.25 -3.25
N SER A 928 -17.59 11.73 -2.08
CA SER A 928 -18.03 12.53 -0.93
C SER A 928 -16.87 12.81 0.01
N VAL A 929 -16.76 14.03 0.51
CA VAL A 929 -15.85 14.41 1.61
C VAL A 929 -16.57 14.53 2.95
N SER A 930 -17.86 14.22 2.99
CA SER A 930 -18.69 14.28 4.18
C SER A 930 -18.60 13.00 4.99
N ASP A 931 -18.66 13.12 6.30
CA ASP A 931 -18.83 12.05 7.26
C ASP A 931 -20.29 11.54 7.39
N ARG A 932 -21.20 12.07 6.53
CA ARG A 932 -22.63 11.74 6.49
C ARG A 932 -23.06 11.40 5.07
N PRO A 933 -24.18 10.66 4.89
CA PRO A 933 -24.80 10.49 3.58
C PRO A 933 -25.19 11.82 2.97
N GLU A 934 -24.87 12.02 1.70
CA GLU A 934 -25.14 13.26 0.97
C GLU A 934 -26.00 12.99 -0.27
N ARG A 935 -26.95 13.89 -0.54
CA ARG A 935 -27.76 13.83 -1.77
C ARG A 935 -26.93 14.35 -2.95
N VAL A 936 -26.88 13.58 -4.02
CA VAL A 936 -26.21 13.95 -5.27
C VAL A 936 -27.25 14.59 -6.20
N GLN A 937 -27.03 15.87 -6.50
CA GLN A 937 -27.83 16.60 -7.46
C GLN A 937 -26.98 16.96 -8.67
N LEU A 938 -27.27 16.36 -9.82
CA LEU A 938 -26.59 16.64 -11.08
C LEU A 938 -27.47 17.56 -11.93
N THR A 939 -26.90 18.67 -12.35
CA THR A 939 -27.50 19.56 -13.33
C THR A 939 -26.69 19.51 -14.61
N TRP A 940 -27.28 18.93 -15.64
CA TRP A 940 -26.66 18.89 -16.97
C TRP A 940 -26.76 20.27 -17.62
N THR A 941 -25.65 20.79 -18.12
CA THR A 941 -25.54 22.21 -18.50
C THR A 941 -25.80 22.46 -19.99
N ASN A 942 -25.47 21.49 -20.85
CA ASN A 942 -25.66 21.66 -22.31
C ASN A 942 -26.68 20.67 -22.86
N GLU A 943 -26.46 19.40 -22.69
CA GLU A 943 -27.30 18.30 -23.14
C GLU A 943 -27.53 17.32 -22.00
N THR A 944 -28.73 16.77 -21.91
CA THR A 944 -29.01 15.69 -20.95
C THR A 944 -28.59 14.37 -21.60
N PRO A 945 -27.89 13.49 -20.91
CA PRO A 945 -27.54 12.18 -21.44
C PRO A 945 -28.78 11.42 -21.91
N ARG A 946 -28.68 10.76 -23.08
CA ARG A 946 -29.73 9.87 -23.58
C ARG A 946 -29.96 8.71 -22.62
N LYS A 947 -28.88 8.21 -22.03
CA LYS A 947 -28.88 7.13 -21.03
C LYS A 947 -27.87 7.40 -19.95
N LEU A 948 -28.28 7.15 -18.72
CA LEU A 948 -27.43 7.28 -17.54
C LEU A 948 -27.52 6.01 -16.69
N TYR A 949 -26.40 5.35 -16.46
CA TYR A 949 -26.34 4.13 -15.67
C TYR A 949 -25.45 4.32 -14.43
N SER A 950 -25.83 3.70 -13.31
CA SER A 950 -24.84 3.46 -12.25
C SER A 950 -23.87 2.40 -12.74
N CYS A 951 -22.61 2.54 -12.35
CA CYS A 951 -21.58 1.53 -12.57
C CYS A 951 -20.62 1.48 -11.38
N LEU A 952 -19.87 0.40 -11.29
CA LEU A 952 -18.69 0.34 -10.44
C LEU A 952 -17.50 0.99 -11.17
N ALA A 953 -16.37 1.16 -10.47
CA ALA A 953 -15.17 1.74 -11.09
C ALA A 953 -14.59 0.88 -12.22
N ASN A 954 -14.91 -0.41 -12.26
CA ASN A 954 -14.61 -1.31 -13.39
C ASN A 954 -15.53 -1.11 -14.61
N GLU A 955 -16.36 -0.05 -14.60
CA GLU A 955 -17.28 0.38 -15.66
C GLU A 955 -18.39 -0.64 -16.01
N LYS A 956 -18.55 -1.68 -15.21
CA LYS A 956 -19.66 -2.61 -15.38
C LYS A 956 -20.97 -1.90 -15.07
N ARG A 957 -21.75 -1.66 -16.13
CA ARG A 957 -23.08 -1.03 -16.03
C ARG A 957 -24.01 -1.85 -15.13
N GLN A 958 -24.77 -1.16 -14.28
CA GLN A 958 -25.75 -1.74 -13.38
C GLN A 958 -27.15 -1.25 -13.76
N ASN A 959 -27.75 -0.38 -12.96
CA ASN A 959 -29.10 0.08 -13.14
C ASN A 959 -29.17 1.43 -13.89
N GLU A 960 -30.14 1.58 -14.76
CA GLU A 960 -30.47 2.89 -15.33
C GLU A 960 -30.97 3.84 -14.24
N ILE A 961 -30.50 5.08 -14.26
CA ILE A 961 -30.77 6.07 -13.22
C ILE A 961 -31.83 7.04 -13.71
N LYS A 962 -32.91 7.11 -12.96
CA LYS A 962 -34.05 8.00 -13.24
C LYS A 962 -34.29 9.09 -12.18
N SER A 963 -33.53 9.07 -11.09
CA SER A 963 -33.68 9.99 -9.96
C SER A 963 -32.35 10.23 -9.21
N ASP A 964 -32.36 11.27 -8.38
CA ASP A 964 -31.25 11.59 -7.49
C ASP A 964 -30.80 10.39 -6.64
N ARG A 965 -29.54 10.33 -6.35
CA ARG A 965 -28.92 9.29 -5.54
C ARG A 965 -28.34 9.86 -4.25
N THR A 966 -28.20 9.00 -3.26
CA THR A 966 -27.45 9.28 -2.03
C THR A 966 -26.10 8.63 -2.11
N ILE A 967 -25.03 9.41 -1.90
CA ILE A 967 -23.67 8.94 -1.73
C ILE A 967 -23.39 8.71 -0.23
N LEU A 968 -22.74 7.62 0.10
CA LEU A 968 -22.38 7.27 1.47
C LEU A 968 -21.30 8.22 2.03
N PRO A 969 -21.11 8.26 3.36
CA PRO A 969 -19.98 8.99 3.96
C PRO A 969 -18.66 8.57 3.31
N TYR A 970 -17.83 9.53 2.88
CA TYR A 970 -16.57 9.27 2.16
C TYR A 970 -16.70 8.31 0.96
N GLY A 971 -17.94 8.05 0.52
CA GLY A 971 -18.26 7.07 -0.51
C GLY A 971 -17.98 7.58 -1.92
N THR A 972 -18.07 6.65 -2.86
CA THR A 972 -17.88 6.89 -4.30
C THR A 972 -19.04 6.33 -5.10
N ILE A 973 -19.44 7.07 -6.12
CA ILE A 973 -20.43 6.64 -7.12
C ILE A 973 -19.83 6.91 -8.50
N SER A 974 -19.92 5.93 -9.39
CA SER A 974 -19.59 6.12 -10.80
C SER A 974 -20.85 6.04 -11.65
N TYR A 975 -20.91 6.90 -12.65
CA TYR A 975 -21.96 6.93 -13.66
C TYR A 975 -21.33 6.69 -15.03
N TYR A 976 -21.94 5.80 -15.78
CA TYR A 976 -21.71 5.66 -17.21
C TYR A 976 -22.83 6.40 -17.95
N PHE A 977 -22.50 7.25 -18.91
CA PHE A 977 -23.49 7.97 -19.70
C PHE A 977 -23.16 8.02 -21.20
N GLU A 978 -24.21 8.02 -22.00
CA GLU A 978 -24.17 8.17 -23.46
C GLU A 978 -24.88 9.48 -23.82
N MET A 979 -24.27 10.31 -24.67
CA MET A 979 -24.83 11.57 -25.16
C MET A 979 -25.75 11.37 -26.36
#